data_2a7925eda702039964d95a34cd8d06b8
#
_entry.id   2a7925eda702039964d95a34cd8d06b8
#
_cell.length_a   1.000
_cell.length_b   1.000
_cell.length_c   1.000
_cell.angle_alpha   90.00
_cell.angle_beta   90.00
_cell.angle_gamma   90.00
#
_symmetry.space_group_name_H-M   'P 1'
#
loop_
_entity.id
_entity.type
_entity.pdbx_description
1 polymer ?
#
loop_
_entity_poly.entity_id
_entity_poly.type
_entity_poly.pdbx_seq_one_letter_code
_entity_poly.pdbx_strand_id
1 'polypeptide(L)'
;MRLVIPWIAGVFCGERFFDCSMDVLWGVSASIFLLILAFLFHFCEHYSQRWCFGAVLTVLCFAGGWTGITWQLRQTQYTFPDDDVIYRALITDTPQPRERTSLCRVLVKEYYDSIGSHPVERKAILYLKQDSAAACLKSGDELLVSTRISPPANQKNFDEFDYARYLMRRGISGTGYVAAGKWITLRSVQTNGVIHLRLRCLADSYREKVIALYRQLGFTGDELAVLSALTIGDKTELSESVRESYSIAGASHILALSGLHIGLLYAFLFFILRPVARKGRTGRCVRSVSLLVLLWAFAFFTGLSPSVVRSVTMFSILALADVFGRQPFSLNTLAMTAWLMLLCNPAGLFDVGFQLSFLAVASILLIQRPVYCLFTVRNRVGKSVWGLMSVSIAAQIGTAPLVMFYFSRFSVHFLLTNLLVIPLITIILYAAIFMLLLTPFSWLQIWVAVGVRKLLEGLNLFVRWVEQLPCSSVDGIWLYQLEVCGIYVFLFGAACYCLHRRLRNLLFCLLSVLLLSIYHVTMVWIDRPQRGLAFYNVRGCPVVHCIESSGDSWISYADTLPNKKALERVTANYWKRRHLLPPTEITSDCRTDVFSRQRQLVSFHGCNICIVNDNHWQTLRNKSTTPTLYIDYLYLCKGYDGRLKELTKFFLPGCIIFDASLSEYRRDCFKEECKEYGLRFISLSEEGSVRFLL
;
A
#
# COMPACT_ATOMS: atom_id res chain seq x y z
N MET A 1 21.39 -13.19 -11.87
CA MET A 1 20.35 -14.00 -11.24
C MET A 1 20.82 -14.81 -10.03
N ARG A 2 21.96 -15.50 -10.08
CA ARG A 2 22.43 -16.37 -8.98
C ARG A 2 22.62 -15.66 -7.62
N LEU A 3 22.90 -14.36 -7.59
CA LEU A 3 23.07 -13.59 -6.35
C LEU A 3 21.77 -13.03 -5.79
N VAL A 4 20.82 -12.70 -6.66
CA VAL A 4 19.56 -12.04 -6.27
C VAL A 4 18.63 -13.00 -5.55
N ILE A 5 18.52 -14.24 -6.02
CA ILE A 5 17.60 -15.23 -5.43
C ILE A 5 17.95 -15.52 -3.97
N PRO A 6 19.23 -15.85 -3.61
CA PRO A 6 19.60 -16.03 -2.20
C PRO A 6 19.41 -14.77 -1.36
N TRP A 7 19.70 -13.59 -1.93
CA TRP A 7 19.48 -12.32 -1.25
C TRP A 7 17.99 -12.12 -0.91
N ILE A 8 17.09 -12.32 -1.88
CA ILE A 8 15.63 -12.23 -1.69
C ILE A 8 15.17 -13.24 -0.63
N ALA A 9 15.65 -14.48 -0.69
CA ALA A 9 15.33 -15.49 0.30
C ALA A 9 15.79 -15.07 1.71
N GLY A 10 17.01 -14.52 1.84
CA GLY A 10 17.53 -13.99 3.09
C GLY A 10 16.67 -12.85 3.64
N VAL A 11 16.29 -11.87 2.80
CA VAL A 11 15.42 -10.77 3.19
C VAL A 11 14.05 -11.28 3.65
N PHE A 12 13.47 -12.23 2.91
CA PHE A 12 12.16 -12.80 3.26
C PHE A 12 12.20 -13.55 4.59
N CYS A 13 13.18 -14.43 4.79
CA CYS A 13 13.36 -15.18 6.02
C CYS A 13 13.68 -14.24 7.20
N GLY A 14 14.58 -13.27 7.02
CA GLY A 14 14.94 -12.31 8.06
C GLY A 14 13.78 -11.45 8.53
N GLU A 15 12.84 -11.12 7.64
CA GLU A 15 11.63 -10.40 7.99
C GLU A 15 10.60 -11.31 8.67
N ARG A 16 10.44 -12.55 8.19
CA ARG A 16 9.45 -13.49 8.74
C ARG A 16 9.80 -13.95 10.15
N PHE A 17 11.09 -14.13 10.42
CA PHE A 17 11.60 -14.58 11.70
C PHE A 17 12.22 -13.44 12.52
N PHE A 18 11.82 -12.20 12.27
CA PHE A 18 12.38 -11.03 12.93
C PHE A 18 12.26 -11.07 14.44
N ASP A 19 11.10 -11.50 14.97
CA ASP A 19 10.83 -11.58 16.41
C ASP A 19 11.65 -12.66 17.13
N CYS A 20 12.13 -13.69 16.38
CA CYS A 20 12.97 -14.79 16.87
C CYS A 20 14.45 -14.57 16.52
N SER A 21 14.82 -13.43 15.93
CA SER A 21 16.12 -13.25 15.33
C SER A 21 17.23 -13.09 16.35
N MET A 22 18.35 -13.77 16.07
CA MET A 22 19.65 -13.59 16.73
C MET A 22 20.10 -12.12 16.59
N ASP A 23 20.99 -11.68 17.48
CA ASP A 23 21.54 -10.34 17.40
C ASP A 23 22.14 -10.03 16.03
N VAL A 24 21.94 -8.81 15.53
CA VAL A 24 22.49 -8.33 14.27
C VAL A 24 24.00 -8.52 14.21
N LEU A 25 24.67 -8.41 15.35
CA LEU A 25 26.12 -8.63 15.49
C LEU A 25 26.54 -10.03 15.04
N TRP A 26 25.78 -11.07 15.38
CA TRP A 26 26.05 -12.43 14.91
C TRP A 26 25.88 -12.55 13.39
N GLY A 27 24.86 -11.92 12.82
CA GLY A 27 24.64 -11.91 11.38
C GLY A 27 25.75 -11.17 10.62
N VAL A 28 26.20 -10.04 11.13
CA VAL A 28 27.33 -9.28 10.57
C VAL A 28 28.63 -10.10 10.67
N SER A 29 28.91 -10.70 11.82
CA SER A 29 30.11 -11.55 12.04
C SER A 29 30.11 -12.75 11.10
N ALA A 30 28.96 -13.42 10.94
CA ALA A 30 28.81 -14.54 10.00
C ALA A 30 29.03 -14.09 8.56
N SER A 31 28.50 -12.92 8.17
CA SER A 31 28.69 -12.36 6.83
C SER A 31 30.14 -12.00 6.55
N ILE A 32 30.88 -11.44 7.52
CA ILE A 32 32.30 -11.14 7.41
C ILE A 32 33.11 -12.47 7.30
N PHE A 33 32.81 -13.46 8.14
CA PHE A 33 33.44 -14.76 8.07
C PHE A 33 33.26 -15.44 6.70
N LEU A 34 32.01 -15.42 6.17
CA LEU A 34 31.70 -15.98 4.85
C LEU A 34 32.40 -15.21 3.73
N LEU A 35 32.56 -13.89 3.87
CA LEU A 35 33.28 -13.07 2.89
C LEU A 35 34.78 -13.45 2.87
N ILE A 36 35.41 -13.65 4.04
CA ILE A 36 36.78 -14.11 4.13
C ILE A 36 36.91 -15.51 3.52
N LEU A 37 35.97 -16.41 3.83
CA LEU A 37 35.94 -17.76 3.30
C LEU A 37 35.77 -17.75 1.76
N ALA A 38 34.90 -16.91 1.21
CA ALA A 38 34.74 -16.74 -0.22
C ALA A 38 36.01 -16.21 -0.88
N PHE A 39 36.70 -15.25 -0.24
CA PHE A 39 37.98 -14.74 -0.71
C PHE A 39 39.04 -15.85 -0.74
N LEU A 40 39.15 -16.66 0.31
CA LEU A 40 40.08 -17.80 0.36
C LEU A 40 39.82 -18.84 -0.75
N PHE A 41 38.55 -19.21 -0.95
CA PHE A 41 38.17 -20.15 -2.01
C PHE A 41 38.30 -19.57 -3.43
N HIS A 42 38.31 -18.24 -3.60
CA HIS A 42 38.56 -17.63 -4.90
C HIS A 42 39.96 -17.96 -5.44
N PHE A 43 40.96 -18.09 -4.57
CA PHE A 43 42.35 -18.45 -4.93
C PHE A 43 42.62 -19.94 -4.96
N CYS A 44 41.62 -20.79 -4.69
CA CYS A 44 41.78 -22.23 -4.83
C CYS A 44 41.83 -22.64 -6.30
N GLU A 45 42.98 -23.12 -6.77
CA GLU A 45 43.20 -23.55 -8.16
C GLU A 45 42.57 -24.92 -8.48
N HIS A 46 42.27 -25.75 -7.45
CA HIS A 46 41.71 -27.09 -7.63
C HIS A 46 40.29 -27.04 -8.25
N TYR A 47 40.16 -27.62 -9.43
CA TYR A 47 38.90 -27.66 -10.18
C TYR A 47 37.72 -28.25 -9.39
N SER A 48 37.99 -29.31 -8.60
CA SER A 48 36.99 -29.98 -7.74
C SER A 48 36.40 -29.08 -6.65
N GLN A 49 37.05 -27.98 -6.26
CA GLN A 49 36.64 -27.08 -5.17
C GLN A 49 36.01 -25.80 -5.67
N ARG A 50 35.92 -25.56 -6.97
CA ARG A 50 35.32 -24.33 -7.54
C ARG A 50 33.84 -24.15 -7.18
N TRP A 51 33.11 -25.25 -6.95
CA TRP A 51 31.72 -25.16 -6.50
C TRP A 51 31.59 -24.58 -5.08
N CYS A 52 32.64 -24.75 -4.20
CA CYS A 52 32.64 -24.20 -2.85
C CYS A 52 32.57 -22.69 -2.85
N PHE A 53 33.28 -22.00 -3.77
CA PHE A 53 33.17 -20.57 -3.93
C PHE A 53 31.68 -20.13 -4.24
N GLY A 54 31.05 -20.84 -5.14
CA GLY A 54 29.63 -20.56 -5.51
C GLY A 54 28.69 -20.82 -4.33
N ALA A 55 28.90 -21.89 -3.57
CA ALA A 55 28.09 -22.21 -2.39
C ALA A 55 28.26 -21.15 -1.29
N VAL A 56 29.50 -20.80 -0.95
CA VAL A 56 29.82 -19.76 0.05
C VAL A 56 29.23 -18.40 -0.36
N LEU A 57 29.33 -18.02 -1.63
CA LEU A 57 28.77 -16.79 -2.14
C LEU A 57 27.23 -16.79 -2.04
N THR A 58 26.59 -17.94 -2.27
CA THR A 58 25.13 -18.10 -2.10
C THR A 58 24.72 -17.88 -0.65
N VAL A 59 25.43 -18.51 0.29
CA VAL A 59 25.18 -18.37 1.73
C VAL A 59 25.47 -16.93 2.20
N LEU A 60 26.53 -16.31 1.69
CA LEU A 60 26.86 -14.90 1.96
C LEU A 60 25.73 -13.95 1.50
N CYS A 61 25.20 -14.15 0.28
CA CYS A 61 24.09 -13.34 -0.20
C CYS A 61 22.82 -13.53 0.66
N PHE A 62 22.55 -14.76 1.08
CA PHE A 62 21.43 -15.04 1.98
C PHE A 62 21.63 -14.36 3.35
N ALA A 63 22.79 -14.53 3.97
CA ALA A 63 23.12 -13.91 5.25
C ALA A 63 23.09 -12.37 5.17
N GLY A 64 23.63 -11.79 4.08
CA GLY A 64 23.59 -10.35 3.83
C GLY A 64 22.17 -9.81 3.70
N GLY A 65 21.29 -10.53 3.00
CA GLY A 65 19.87 -10.18 2.90
C GLY A 65 19.16 -10.24 4.26
N TRP A 66 19.41 -11.31 5.03
CA TRP A 66 18.87 -11.49 6.39
C TRP A 66 19.31 -10.37 7.33
N THR A 67 20.61 -10.13 7.41
CA THR A 67 21.15 -9.09 8.30
C THR A 67 20.74 -7.68 7.89
N GLY A 68 20.66 -7.41 6.59
CA GLY A 68 20.23 -6.11 6.06
C GLY A 68 18.81 -5.76 6.48
N ILE A 69 17.87 -6.69 6.34
CA ILE A 69 16.47 -6.44 6.72
C ILE A 69 16.30 -6.37 8.24
N THR A 70 16.93 -7.25 9.01
CA THR A 70 16.85 -7.25 10.48
C THR A 70 17.44 -5.98 11.06
N TRP A 71 18.56 -5.49 10.52
CA TRP A 71 19.16 -4.21 10.90
C TRP A 71 18.22 -3.03 10.62
N GLN A 72 17.64 -2.99 9.40
CA GLN A 72 16.69 -1.94 9.04
C GLN A 72 15.45 -1.92 9.95
N LEU A 73 14.88 -3.09 10.26
CA LEU A 73 13.69 -3.17 11.13
C LEU A 73 14.02 -2.83 12.58
N ARG A 74 15.18 -3.23 13.11
CA ARG A 74 15.60 -2.86 14.47
C ARG A 74 15.81 -1.37 14.63
N GLN A 75 16.28 -0.66 13.61
CA GLN A 75 16.38 0.79 13.64
C GLN A 75 15.02 1.48 13.82
N THR A 76 13.91 0.82 13.47
CA THR A 76 12.56 1.36 13.64
C THR A 76 11.95 1.04 15.01
N GLN A 77 12.50 0.07 15.73
CA GLN A 77 12.07 -0.27 17.09
C GLN A 77 12.63 0.76 18.07
N TYR A 78 11.88 1.79 18.29
CA TYR A 78 12.20 2.84 19.27
C TYR A 78 10.97 3.12 20.12
N THR A 79 11.14 3.13 21.43
CA THR A 79 10.07 3.46 22.38
C THR A 79 10.18 4.93 22.74
N PHE A 80 9.19 5.71 22.32
CA PHE A 80 9.05 7.09 22.73
C PHE A 80 8.55 7.17 24.19
N PRO A 81 8.77 8.30 24.91
CA PRO A 81 8.17 8.50 26.22
C PRO A 81 6.65 8.33 26.20
N ASP A 82 6.12 7.71 27.27
CA ASP A 82 4.69 7.42 27.39
C ASP A 82 3.85 8.65 27.76
N ASP A 83 4.47 9.72 28.22
CA ASP A 83 3.84 10.98 28.60
C ASP A 83 3.73 11.96 27.42
N ASP A 84 2.87 12.98 27.58
CA ASP A 84 2.82 14.12 26.68
C ASP A 84 4.09 14.96 26.86
N VAL A 85 5.04 14.81 25.94
CA VAL A 85 6.29 15.61 25.92
C VAL A 85 6.33 16.51 24.69
N ILE A 86 7.22 17.49 24.72
CA ILE A 86 7.42 18.41 23.60
C ILE A 86 8.46 17.80 22.65
N TYR A 87 8.06 17.61 21.38
CA TYR A 87 8.94 17.13 20.33
C TYR A 87 9.31 18.25 19.37
N ARG A 88 10.59 18.30 18.99
CA ARG A 88 11.07 19.08 17.85
C ARG A 88 11.11 18.19 16.62
N ALA A 89 10.22 18.45 15.67
CA ALA A 89 9.99 17.61 14.53
C ALA A 89 10.11 18.37 13.21
N LEU A 90 10.83 17.82 12.24
CA LEU A 90 11.02 18.38 10.90
C LEU A 90 10.11 17.66 9.91
N ILE A 91 9.28 18.40 9.17
CA ILE A 91 8.41 17.83 8.13
C ILE A 91 9.28 17.37 6.95
N THR A 92 9.22 16.08 6.62
CA THR A 92 10.03 15.48 5.56
C THR A 92 9.31 15.41 4.21
N ASP A 93 7.99 15.32 4.22
CA ASP A 93 7.16 15.19 3.03
C ASP A 93 6.06 16.25 3.04
N THR A 94 5.53 16.62 1.87
CA THR A 94 4.38 17.51 1.79
C THR A 94 3.21 16.94 2.60
N PRO A 95 2.62 17.75 3.54
CA PRO A 95 1.48 17.32 4.34
C PRO A 95 0.30 16.87 3.47
N GLN A 96 -0.35 15.78 3.87
CA GLN A 96 -1.48 15.22 3.14
C GLN A 96 -2.78 15.54 3.87
N PRO A 97 -3.65 16.41 3.31
CA PRO A 97 -4.93 16.71 3.94
C PRO A 97 -5.83 15.46 3.91
N ARG A 98 -6.52 15.22 5.01
CA ARG A 98 -7.59 14.22 5.17
C ARG A 98 -8.84 14.93 5.68
N GLU A 99 -9.98 14.24 5.74
CA GLU A 99 -11.27 14.83 6.14
C GLU A 99 -11.21 15.63 7.45
N ARG A 100 -10.49 15.15 8.47
CA ARG A 100 -10.44 15.75 9.81
C ARG A 100 -9.03 16.09 10.30
N THR A 101 -8.00 15.61 9.60
CA THR A 101 -6.61 15.76 10.02
C THR A 101 -5.70 16.00 8.84
N SER A 102 -4.53 16.59 9.08
CA SER A 102 -3.43 16.64 8.11
C SER A 102 -2.37 15.63 8.52
N LEU A 103 -2.05 14.69 7.63
CA LEU A 103 -1.01 13.70 7.86
C LEU A 103 0.35 14.27 7.50
N CYS A 104 1.20 14.43 8.50
CA CYS A 104 2.58 14.91 8.37
C CYS A 104 3.57 13.80 8.68
N ARG A 105 4.45 13.48 7.72
CA ARG A 105 5.61 12.64 7.99
C ARG A 105 6.73 13.52 8.48
N VAL A 106 7.26 13.19 9.66
CA VAL A 106 8.25 14.02 10.34
C VAL A 106 9.48 13.20 10.72
N LEU A 107 10.61 13.88 10.77
CA LEU A 107 11.81 13.42 11.45
C LEU A 107 11.86 14.11 12.81
N VAL A 108 11.62 13.35 13.88
CA VAL A 108 11.78 13.83 15.25
C VAL A 108 13.26 13.95 15.52
N LYS A 109 13.75 15.17 15.79
CA LYS A 109 15.16 15.45 16.06
C LYS A 109 15.49 15.29 17.54
N GLU A 110 14.64 15.80 18.39
CA GLU A 110 14.81 15.79 19.84
C GLU A 110 13.45 15.87 20.55
N TYR A 111 13.41 15.44 21.79
CA TYR A 111 12.29 15.70 22.67
C TYR A 111 12.78 16.36 23.96
N TYR A 112 11.88 17.09 24.60
CA TYR A 112 12.11 17.83 25.85
C TYR A 112 11.22 17.25 26.93
N ASP A 113 11.83 16.80 28.01
CA ASP A 113 11.15 16.41 29.23
C ASP A 113 11.53 17.31 30.39
N SER A 114 11.14 16.98 31.62
CA SER A 114 11.48 17.73 32.82
C SER A 114 12.98 17.71 33.16
N ILE A 115 13.76 16.81 32.56
CA ILE A 115 15.18 16.59 32.83
C ILE A 115 16.04 17.35 31.81
N GLY A 116 15.55 17.55 30.57
CA GLY A 116 16.31 18.26 29.53
C GLY A 116 15.94 17.88 28.10
N SER A 117 16.85 18.14 27.17
CA SER A 117 16.67 17.76 25.74
C SER A 117 17.38 16.44 25.42
N HIS A 118 16.68 15.57 24.73
CA HIS A 118 17.17 14.25 24.30
C HIS A 118 17.15 14.11 22.77
N PRO A 119 18.30 13.91 22.12
CA PRO A 119 18.35 13.70 20.67
C PRO A 119 17.79 12.31 20.31
N VAL A 120 16.95 12.22 19.26
CA VAL A 120 16.28 10.97 18.89
C VAL A 120 16.50 10.56 17.45
N GLU A 121 16.43 11.45 16.48
CA GLU A 121 16.54 11.20 15.03
C GLU A 121 15.70 10.01 14.52
N ARG A 122 14.39 10.01 14.77
CA ARG A 122 13.46 8.95 14.34
C ARG A 122 12.32 9.50 13.48
N LYS A 123 11.91 8.70 12.50
CA LYS A 123 10.75 9.07 11.67
C LYS A 123 9.46 8.71 12.37
N ALA A 124 8.51 9.65 12.36
CA ALA A 124 7.16 9.45 12.90
C ALA A 124 6.10 10.01 11.94
N ILE A 125 4.86 9.60 12.16
CA ILE A 125 3.69 10.20 11.52
C ILE A 125 2.91 10.98 12.57
N LEU A 126 2.68 12.26 12.30
CA LEU A 126 1.83 13.12 13.12
C LEU A 126 0.51 13.41 12.37
N TYR A 127 -0.60 13.19 13.05
CA TYR A 127 -1.93 13.53 12.59
C TYR A 127 -2.34 14.84 13.27
N LEU A 128 -2.10 15.97 12.61
CA LEU A 128 -2.51 17.28 13.11
C LEU A 128 -4.00 17.48 12.85
N LYS A 129 -4.75 17.96 13.84
CA LYS A 129 -6.14 18.38 13.63
C LYS A 129 -6.16 19.46 12.55
N GLN A 130 -7.07 19.33 11.59
CA GLN A 130 -7.15 20.25 10.47
C GLN A 130 -7.63 21.62 10.94
N ASP A 131 -6.78 22.62 10.73
CA ASP A 131 -7.05 24.04 10.90
C ASP A 131 -6.39 24.83 9.76
N SER A 132 -6.63 26.15 9.71
CA SER A 132 -6.07 27.02 8.67
C SER A 132 -4.53 27.05 8.69
N ALA A 133 -3.91 26.90 9.87
CA ALA A 133 -2.47 26.90 10.03
C ALA A 133 -1.87 25.57 9.51
N ALA A 134 -2.51 24.43 9.81
CA ALA A 134 -2.06 23.12 9.32
C ALA A 134 -2.13 23.00 7.79
N ALA A 135 -3.06 23.72 7.15
CA ALA A 135 -3.15 23.76 5.68
C ALA A 135 -2.00 24.53 5.01
N CYS A 136 -1.32 25.40 5.74
CA CYS A 136 -0.19 26.21 5.25
C CYS A 136 1.17 25.53 5.43
N LEU A 137 1.23 24.40 6.12
CA LEU A 137 2.49 23.68 6.40
C LEU A 137 3.11 23.12 5.12
N LYS A 138 4.45 23.23 5.05
CA LYS A 138 5.25 22.76 3.92
C LYS A 138 6.32 21.76 4.34
N SER A 139 6.81 21.01 3.37
CA SER A 139 8.03 20.21 3.55
C SER A 139 9.21 21.13 3.94
N GLY A 140 9.96 20.72 4.95
CA GLY A 140 11.06 21.52 5.49
C GLY A 140 10.70 22.43 6.67
N ASP A 141 9.41 22.57 7.01
CA ASP A 141 9.01 23.31 8.22
C ASP A 141 9.37 22.50 9.47
N GLU A 142 9.82 23.22 10.49
CA GLU A 142 10.15 22.67 11.79
C GLU A 142 9.06 23.01 12.79
N LEU A 143 8.58 21.99 13.48
CA LEU A 143 7.49 22.09 14.44
C LEU A 143 7.98 21.80 15.86
N LEU A 144 7.48 22.56 16.84
CA LEU A 144 7.42 22.11 18.22
C LEU A 144 6.00 21.60 18.49
N VAL A 145 5.90 20.37 18.94
CA VAL A 145 4.63 19.64 19.07
C VAL A 145 4.55 19.00 20.43
N SER A 146 3.50 19.31 21.20
CA SER A 146 3.21 18.64 22.46
C SER A 146 2.21 17.51 22.22
N THR A 147 2.68 16.27 22.33
CA THR A 147 1.85 15.08 22.09
C THR A 147 2.51 13.82 22.64
N ARG A 148 1.73 12.74 22.77
CA ARG A 148 2.26 11.39 22.98
C ARG A 148 2.47 10.72 21.64
N ILE A 149 3.68 10.23 21.38
CA ILE A 149 4.01 9.41 20.23
C ILE A 149 4.05 7.95 20.67
N SER A 150 3.18 7.12 20.11
CA SER A 150 3.11 5.69 20.43
C SER A 150 3.65 4.85 19.29
N PRO A 151 4.21 3.66 19.54
CA PRO A 151 4.57 2.72 18.49
C PRO A 151 3.37 2.42 17.60
N PRO A 152 3.56 2.18 16.29
CA PRO A 152 2.46 1.79 15.41
C PRO A 152 1.81 0.51 15.92
N ALA A 153 0.49 0.51 16.08
CA ALA A 153 -0.29 -0.64 16.52
C ALA A 153 -1.42 -0.95 15.56
N ASN A 154 -1.75 -2.23 15.43
CA ASN A 154 -2.92 -2.69 14.70
C ASN A 154 -4.14 -2.68 15.61
N GLN A 155 -5.33 -2.54 15.04
CA GLN A 155 -6.59 -2.59 15.79
C GLN A 155 -7.00 -4.03 16.14
N LYS A 156 -6.28 -5.04 15.66
CA LYS A 156 -6.53 -6.46 15.88
C LYS A 156 -7.91 -6.92 15.39
N ASN A 157 -8.37 -6.38 14.27
CA ASN A 157 -9.57 -6.86 13.60
C ASN A 157 -9.29 -8.15 12.80
N PHE A 158 -10.35 -8.88 12.46
CA PHE A 158 -10.21 -10.09 11.65
C PHE A 158 -9.67 -9.78 10.26
N ASP A 159 -8.64 -10.50 9.82
CA ASP A 159 -7.98 -10.37 8.52
C ASP A 159 -7.57 -8.91 8.18
N GLU A 160 -7.30 -8.11 9.22
CA GLU A 160 -6.88 -6.73 9.09
C GLU A 160 -5.51 -6.64 8.40
N PHE A 161 -5.34 -5.59 7.61
CA PHE A 161 -4.03 -5.25 7.05
C PHE A 161 -3.06 -4.87 8.17
N ASP A 162 -1.92 -5.53 8.25
CA ASP A 162 -0.88 -5.26 9.24
C ASP A 162 -0.21 -3.89 8.99
N TYR A 163 -0.89 -2.84 9.47
CA TYR A 163 -0.47 -1.45 9.30
C TYR A 163 0.79 -1.13 10.11
N ALA A 164 0.95 -1.72 11.28
CA ALA A 164 2.13 -1.54 12.12
C ALA A 164 3.39 -2.05 11.39
N ARG A 165 3.33 -3.27 10.86
CA ARG A 165 4.44 -3.86 10.09
C ARG A 165 4.73 -3.10 8.79
N TYR A 166 3.69 -2.62 8.12
CA TYR A 166 3.85 -1.76 6.94
C TYR A 166 4.59 -0.46 7.27
N LEU A 167 4.30 0.20 8.40
CA LEU A 167 4.99 1.41 8.83
C LEU A 167 6.44 1.12 9.23
N MET A 168 6.69 0.03 9.96
CA MET A 168 8.05 -0.40 10.32
C MET A 168 8.91 -0.64 9.07
N ARG A 169 8.38 -1.31 8.03
CA ARG A 169 9.08 -1.50 6.75
C ARG A 169 9.42 -0.18 6.06
N ARG A 170 8.67 0.89 6.32
CA ARG A 170 8.92 2.26 5.83
C ARG A 170 9.83 3.08 6.73
N GLY A 171 10.35 2.50 7.79
CA GLY A 171 11.25 3.17 8.72
C GLY A 171 10.54 4.13 9.68
N ILE A 172 9.23 3.97 9.92
CA ILE A 172 8.44 4.80 10.82
C ILE A 172 8.38 4.12 12.19
N SER A 173 8.88 4.82 13.21
CA SER A 173 8.99 4.32 14.58
C SER A 173 7.79 4.69 15.47
N GLY A 174 6.98 5.68 15.09
CA GLY A 174 5.87 6.12 15.92
C GLY A 174 4.79 6.86 15.18
N THR A 175 3.62 6.94 15.82
CA THR A 175 2.46 7.71 15.36
C THR A 175 1.91 8.54 16.51
N GLY A 176 1.53 9.80 16.25
CA GLY A 176 0.97 10.70 17.25
C GLY A 176 -0.20 11.51 16.70
N TYR A 177 -1.17 11.83 17.58
CA TYR A 177 -2.26 12.74 17.25
C TYR A 177 -2.05 14.09 17.96
N VAL A 178 -2.12 15.17 17.22
CA VAL A 178 -1.87 16.51 17.71
C VAL A 178 -3.17 17.32 17.64
N ALA A 179 -3.63 17.75 18.80
CA ALA A 179 -4.81 18.61 18.90
C ALA A 179 -4.50 20.05 18.42
N ALA A 180 -5.54 20.79 18.06
CA ALA A 180 -5.39 22.20 17.71
C ALA A 180 -4.76 23.00 18.87
N GLY A 181 -3.83 23.90 18.56
CA GLY A 181 -3.12 24.72 19.57
C GLY A 181 -2.00 24.01 20.35
N LYS A 182 -1.80 22.68 20.15
CA LYS A 182 -0.68 21.96 20.79
C LYS A 182 0.58 21.89 19.90
N TRP A 183 0.71 22.76 18.93
CA TRP A 183 1.88 22.84 18.07
C TRP A 183 2.14 24.26 17.60
N ILE A 184 3.40 24.57 17.34
CA ILE A 184 3.86 25.84 16.79
C ILE A 184 4.90 25.59 15.71
N THR A 185 4.90 26.41 14.65
CA THR A 185 5.97 26.42 13.67
C THR A 185 7.14 27.25 14.18
N LEU A 186 8.28 26.61 14.30
CA LEU A 186 9.53 27.35 14.35
C LEU A 186 9.78 27.89 12.95
N ARG A 187 10.16 29.19 12.82
CA ARG A 187 10.52 29.76 11.52
C ARG A 187 11.34 28.74 10.73
N SER A 188 11.00 28.56 9.45
CA SER A 188 11.76 27.73 8.51
C SER A 188 13.25 27.97 8.73
N VAL A 189 13.87 27.08 9.50
CA VAL A 189 15.31 27.11 9.69
C VAL A 189 15.87 26.88 8.30
N GLN A 190 16.58 27.88 7.78
CA GLN A 190 17.48 27.59 6.65
C GLN A 190 18.17 26.29 7.01
N THR A 191 17.88 25.24 6.25
CA THR A 191 18.35 23.86 6.51
C THR A 191 19.88 23.84 6.40
N ASN A 192 20.56 24.47 7.36
CA ASN A 192 22.01 24.51 7.47
C ASN A 192 22.45 23.09 7.83
N GLY A 193 22.84 22.30 6.83
CA GLY A 193 23.48 21.01 7.01
C GLY A 193 22.97 19.86 6.16
N VAL A 194 21.71 19.84 5.69
CA VAL A 194 21.16 18.67 4.98
C VAL A 194 20.81 19.01 3.54
N ILE A 195 21.80 18.89 2.66
CA ILE A 195 21.70 19.24 1.22
C ILE A 195 20.48 18.57 0.56
N HIS A 196 20.17 17.31 0.87
CA HIS A 196 19.07 16.60 0.24
C HIS A 196 17.68 17.20 0.59
N LEU A 197 17.50 17.74 1.80
CA LEU A 197 16.26 18.43 2.20
C LEU A 197 16.10 19.75 1.45
N ARG A 198 17.17 20.52 1.28
CA ARG A 198 17.14 21.75 0.48
C ARG A 198 16.75 21.48 -0.97
N LEU A 199 17.36 20.46 -1.59
CA LEU A 199 17.02 20.06 -2.94
C LEU A 199 15.56 19.63 -3.04
N ARG A 200 15.04 18.93 -2.01
CA ARG A 200 13.63 18.50 -1.96
C ARG A 200 12.68 19.68 -1.86
N CYS A 201 12.93 20.62 -0.94
CA CYS A 201 12.13 21.86 -0.84
C CYS A 201 12.14 22.68 -2.14
N LEU A 202 13.30 22.73 -2.82
CA LEU A 202 13.39 23.35 -4.13
C LEU A 202 12.50 22.61 -5.16
N ALA A 203 12.56 21.29 -5.21
CA ALA A 203 11.73 20.50 -6.12
C ALA A 203 10.23 20.70 -5.83
N ASP A 204 9.83 20.74 -4.55
CA ASP A 204 8.45 21.01 -4.15
C ASP A 204 8.00 22.42 -4.58
N SER A 205 8.84 23.44 -4.37
CA SER A 205 8.55 24.80 -4.84
C SER A 205 8.39 24.90 -6.35
N TYR A 206 9.25 24.20 -7.13
CA TYR A 206 9.10 24.17 -8.58
C TYR A 206 7.84 23.40 -9.02
N ARG A 207 7.45 22.33 -8.32
CA ARG A 207 6.19 21.62 -8.59
C ARG A 207 4.99 22.53 -8.37
N GLU A 208 4.96 23.28 -7.26
CA GLU A 208 3.90 24.27 -7.01
C GLU A 208 3.80 25.31 -8.13
N LYS A 209 4.94 25.80 -8.62
CA LYS A 209 4.98 26.75 -9.76
C LYS A 209 4.42 26.13 -11.05
N VAL A 210 4.74 24.87 -11.33
CA VAL A 210 4.19 24.17 -12.51
C VAL A 210 2.69 23.98 -12.38
N ILE A 211 2.17 23.60 -11.20
CA ILE A 211 0.73 23.50 -10.96
C ILE A 211 0.03 24.86 -11.12
N ALA A 212 0.64 25.93 -10.58
CA ALA A 212 0.14 27.28 -10.75
C ALA A 212 0.08 27.70 -12.24
N LEU A 213 1.11 27.35 -13.02
CA LEU A 213 1.11 27.57 -14.47
C LEU A 213 -0.02 26.78 -15.17
N TYR A 214 -0.26 25.51 -14.80
CA TYR A 214 -1.36 24.75 -15.38
C TYR A 214 -2.72 25.40 -15.07
N ARG A 215 -2.93 25.90 -13.85
CA ARG A 215 -4.15 26.65 -13.49
C ARG A 215 -4.28 27.93 -14.31
N GLN A 216 -3.20 28.68 -14.50
CA GLN A 216 -3.19 29.87 -15.36
C GLN A 216 -3.52 29.57 -16.82
N LEU A 217 -3.08 28.42 -17.33
CA LEU A 217 -3.43 27.93 -18.66
C LEU A 217 -4.86 27.36 -18.76
N GLY A 218 -5.64 27.43 -17.67
CA GLY A 218 -7.05 27.11 -17.60
C GLY A 218 -7.35 25.61 -17.40
N PHE A 219 -6.39 24.80 -16.92
CA PHE A 219 -6.68 23.44 -16.48
C PHE A 219 -7.37 23.44 -15.13
N THR A 220 -8.46 22.69 -14.97
CA THR A 220 -9.27 22.63 -13.74
C THR A 220 -9.76 21.21 -13.47
N GLY A 221 -10.17 20.91 -12.23
CA GLY A 221 -10.80 19.64 -11.86
C GLY A 221 -9.97 18.40 -12.26
N ASP A 222 -10.64 17.41 -12.85
CA ASP A 222 -10.05 16.13 -13.22
C ASP A 222 -8.91 16.25 -14.25
N GLU A 223 -8.96 17.26 -15.13
CA GLU A 223 -7.93 17.49 -16.13
C GLU A 223 -6.62 17.93 -15.47
N LEU A 224 -6.69 18.89 -14.54
CA LEU A 224 -5.54 19.35 -13.76
C LEU A 224 -4.95 18.20 -12.94
N ALA A 225 -5.83 17.42 -12.30
CA ALA A 225 -5.44 16.30 -11.46
C ALA A 225 -4.68 15.22 -12.24
N VAL A 226 -5.22 14.82 -13.39
CA VAL A 226 -4.59 13.81 -14.26
C VAL A 226 -3.32 14.36 -14.90
N LEU A 227 -3.29 15.61 -15.39
CA LEU A 227 -2.08 16.22 -15.96
C LEU A 227 -0.96 16.31 -14.94
N SER A 228 -1.27 16.75 -13.70
CA SER A 228 -0.29 16.86 -12.61
C SER A 228 0.26 15.49 -12.22
N ALA A 229 -0.61 14.47 -12.14
CA ALA A 229 -0.20 13.11 -11.86
C ALA A 229 0.73 12.52 -12.94
N LEU A 230 0.44 12.79 -14.21
CA LEU A 230 1.21 12.28 -15.37
C LEU A 230 2.55 12.98 -15.56
N THR A 231 2.67 14.28 -15.28
CA THR A 231 3.86 15.08 -15.59
C THR A 231 4.81 15.27 -14.42
N ILE A 232 4.27 15.57 -13.25
CA ILE A 232 5.05 15.89 -12.03
C ILE A 232 4.85 14.89 -10.90
N GLY A 233 3.95 13.92 -11.06
CA GLY A 233 3.69 12.88 -10.05
C GLY A 233 2.86 13.34 -8.86
N ASP A 234 2.25 14.51 -8.93
CA ASP A 234 1.38 15.02 -7.87
C ASP A 234 -0.02 14.37 -7.97
N LYS A 235 -0.48 13.79 -6.86
CA LYS A 235 -1.74 13.08 -6.74
C LYS A 235 -2.72 13.76 -5.77
N THR A 236 -2.38 14.92 -5.26
CA THR A 236 -3.17 15.62 -4.22
C THR A 236 -4.54 16.03 -4.73
N GLU A 237 -4.63 16.43 -6.00
CA GLU A 237 -5.86 16.85 -6.66
C GLU A 237 -6.73 15.68 -7.18
N LEU A 238 -6.23 14.43 -7.13
CA LEU A 238 -6.97 13.26 -7.65
C LEU A 238 -8.13 12.90 -6.73
N SER A 239 -9.37 13.09 -7.21
CA SER A 239 -10.58 12.66 -6.53
C SER A 239 -10.67 11.13 -6.39
N GLU A 240 -11.42 10.65 -5.40
CA GLU A 240 -11.65 9.20 -5.23
C GLU A 240 -12.38 8.63 -6.45
N SER A 241 -13.32 9.37 -7.05
CA SER A 241 -14.06 8.95 -8.23
C SER A 241 -13.14 8.71 -9.43
N VAL A 242 -12.19 9.61 -9.73
CA VAL A 242 -11.23 9.42 -10.82
C VAL A 242 -10.34 8.20 -10.56
N ARG A 243 -9.88 8.02 -9.31
CA ARG A 243 -9.08 6.83 -8.96
C ARG A 243 -9.85 5.54 -9.16
N GLU A 244 -11.12 5.53 -8.79
CA GLU A 244 -12.01 4.37 -8.95
C GLU A 244 -12.24 4.06 -10.44
N SER A 245 -12.60 5.05 -11.27
CA SER A 245 -12.81 4.88 -12.73
C SER A 245 -11.58 4.30 -13.41
N TYR A 246 -10.39 4.84 -13.10
CA TYR A 246 -9.13 4.31 -13.63
C TYR A 246 -8.79 2.92 -13.10
N SER A 247 -9.22 2.59 -11.88
CA SER A 247 -9.03 1.26 -11.29
C SER A 247 -9.91 0.22 -11.99
N ILE A 248 -11.18 0.51 -12.19
CA ILE A 248 -12.13 -0.36 -12.89
C ILE A 248 -11.69 -0.61 -14.33
N ALA A 249 -11.27 0.44 -15.03
CA ALA A 249 -10.75 0.34 -16.40
C ALA A 249 -9.38 -0.37 -16.51
N GLY A 250 -8.70 -0.69 -15.38
CA GLY A 250 -7.37 -1.33 -15.37
C GLY A 250 -6.21 -0.37 -15.67
N ALA A 251 -6.44 0.94 -15.59
CA ALA A 251 -5.49 2.00 -15.90
C ALA A 251 -4.89 2.70 -14.66
N SER A 252 -5.08 2.18 -13.44
CA SER A 252 -4.56 2.77 -12.20
C SER A 252 -3.05 3.01 -12.22
N HIS A 253 -2.30 2.14 -12.89
CA HIS A 253 -0.84 2.24 -13.01
C HIS A 253 -0.40 3.49 -13.79
N ILE A 254 -1.28 4.12 -14.53
CA ILE A 254 -1.07 5.30 -15.34
C ILE A 254 -1.14 6.59 -14.51
N LEU A 255 -2.04 6.63 -13.52
CA LEU A 255 -2.13 7.75 -12.56
C LEU A 255 -0.92 7.87 -11.63
N ALA A 256 0.03 6.96 -11.75
CA ALA A 256 1.33 7.06 -11.11
C ALA A 256 2.40 7.19 -12.18
N LEU A 257 3.40 8.05 -11.95
CA LEU A 257 4.59 8.05 -12.81
C LEU A 257 5.14 6.63 -12.90
N SER A 258 5.04 6.04 -14.08
CA SER A 258 5.37 4.65 -14.34
C SER A 258 6.68 4.51 -15.13
N GLY A 259 7.16 3.27 -15.25
CA GLY A 259 8.29 2.95 -16.12
C GLY A 259 8.10 3.38 -17.57
N LEU A 260 6.85 3.40 -18.06
CA LEU A 260 6.53 3.90 -19.39
C LEU A 260 6.88 5.39 -19.54
N HIS A 261 6.47 6.23 -18.58
CA HIS A 261 6.76 7.68 -18.61
C HIS A 261 8.26 7.96 -18.62
N ILE A 262 9.02 7.26 -17.76
CA ILE A 262 10.49 7.38 -17.72
C ILE A 262 11.12 6.83 -19.01
N GLY A 263 10.56 5.77 -19.57
CA GLY A 263 10.99 5.20 -20.85
C GLY A 263 10.79 6.17 -22.03
N LEU A 264 9.65 6.87 -22.05
CA LEU A 264 9.37 7.91 -23.05
C LEU A 264 10.32 9.10 -22.89
N LEU A 265 10.54 9.55 -21.66
CA LEU A 265 11.51 10.62 -21.37
C LEU A 265 12.95 10.19 -21.77
N TYR A 266 13.34 8.96 -21.42
CA TYR A 266 14.64 8.39 -21.84
C TYR A 266 14.77 8.37 -23.36
N ALA A 267 13.76 7.89 -24.09
CA ALA A 267 13.77 7.83 -25.55
C ALA A 267 13.88 9.24 -26.17
N PHE A 268 13.16 10.20 -25.65
CA PHE A 268 13.21 11.61 -26.06
C PHE A 268 14.62 12.22 -25.87
N LEU A 269 15.17 12.08 -24.65
CA LEU A 269 16.51 12.58 -24.33
C LEU A 269 17.59 11.84 -25.13
N PHE A 270 17.47 10.54 -25.33
CA PHE A 270 18.36 9.73 -26.14
C PHE A 270 18.36 10.19 -27.59
N PHE A 271 17.20 10.54 -28.14
CA PHE A 271 17.06 11.06 -29.49
C PHE A 271 17.73 12.44 -29.63
N ILE A 272 17.48 13.36 -28.70
CA ILE A 272 18.10 14.71 -28.71
C ILE A 272 19.63 14.62 -28.58
N LEU A 273 20.13 13.74 -27.73
CA LEU A 273 21.57 13.57 -27.47
C LEU A 273 22.26 12.63 -28.49
N ARG A 274 21.52 12.10 -29.48
CA ARG A 274 22.09 11.24 -30.54
C ARG A 274 23.26 11.86 -31.30
N PRO A 275 23.28 13.17 -31.68
CA PRO A 275 24.39 13.79 -32.37
C PRO A 275 25.69 13.75 -31.56
N VAL A 276 25.62 13.87 -30.23
CA VAL A 276 26.77 13.83 -29.31
C VAL A 276 27.48 12.47 -29.39
N ALA A 277 26.73 11.39 -29.52
CA ALA A 277 27.28 10.02 -29.60
C ALA A 277 28.06 9.72 -30.88
N ARG A 278 27.86 10.53 -31.96
CA ARG A 278 28.59 10.39 -33.23
C ARG A 278 30.10 10.71 -33.11
N LYS A 279 30.50 11.38 -32.00
CA LYS A 279 31.89 11.70 -31.70
C LYS A 279 32.71 10.53 -31.12
N GLY A 280 32.35 9.29 -31.40
CA GLY A 280 33.06 8.09 -30.97
C GLY A 280 32.78 7.64 -29.54
N ARG A 281 33.73 6.97 -28.89
CA ARG A 281 33.59 6.42 -27.53
C ARG A 281 33.36 7.52 -26.49
N THR A 282 34.11 8.62 -26.58
CA THR A 282 33.95 9.78 -25.70
C THR A 282 32.54 10.39 -25.81
N GLY A 283 32.04 10.55 -27.05
CA GLY A 283 30.66 11.05 -27.25
C GLY A 283 29.58 10.15 -26.69
N ARG A 284 29.76 8.84 -26.74
CA ARG A 284 28.84 7.86 -26.07
C ARG A 284 28.88 8.01 -24.55
N CYS A 285 30.08 8.16 -23.97
CA CYS A 285 30.22 8.40 -22.53
C CYS A 285 29.50 9.69 -22.10
N VAL A 286 29.74 10.79 -22.81
CA VAL A 286 29.09 12.09 -22.53
C VAL A 286 27.58 11.98 -22.63
N ARG A 287 27.03 11.32 -23.68
CA ARG A 287 25.60 11.06 -23.80
C ARG A 287 25.05 10.29 -22.61
N SER A 288 25.70 9.19 -22.22
CA SER A 288 25.25 8.35 -21.12
C SER A 288 25.30 9.09 -19.77
N VAL A 289 26.33 9.86 -19.51
CA VAL A 289 26.44 10.70 -18.31
C VAL A 289 25.33 11.77 -18.29
N SER A 290 25.12 12.45 -19.43
CA SER A 290 24.02 13.44 -19.54
C SER A 290 22.67 12.82 -19.32
N LEU A 291 22.38 11.63 -19.87
CA LEU A 291 21.14 10.89 -19.64
C LEU A 291 20.96 10.56 -18.15
N LEU A 292 22.02 10.06 -17.49
CA LEU A 292 22.00 9.79 -16.06
C LEU A 292 21.64 11.04 -15.25
N VAL A 293 22.34 12.14 -15.48
CA VAL A 293 22.11 13.40 -14.76
C VAL A 293 20.68 13.89 -14.96
N LEU A 294 20.19 13.91 -16.21
CA LEU A 294 18.84 14.40 -16.52
C LEU A 294 17.74 13.51 -15.94
N LEU A 295 17.90 12.18 -16.00
CA LEU A 295 16.93 11.24 -15.43
C LEU A 295 16.87 11.34 -13.90
N TRP A 296 18.02 11.44 -13.22
CA TRP A 296 18.05 11.63 -11.77
C TRP A 296 17.56 13.01 -11.36
N ALA A 297 17.84 14.07 -12.13
CA ALA A 297 17.25 15.39 -11.92
C ALA A 297 15.72 15.35 -12.02
N PHE A 298 15.17 14.63 -13.01
CA PHE A 298 13.74 14.41 -13.13
C PHE A 298 13.19 13.59 -11.97
N ALA A 299 13.90 12.55 -11.52
CA ALA A 299 13.49 11.77 -10.34
C ALA A 299 13.43 12.64 -9.08
N PHE A 300 14.38 13.52 -8.88
CA PHE A 300 14.37 14.51 -7.79
C PHE A 300 13.20 15.48 -7.92
N PHE A 301 13.00 16.02 -9.11
CA PHE A 301 11.88 16.93 -9.39
C PHE A 301 10.52 16.28 -9.07
N THR A 302 10.34 15.00 -9.39
CA THR A 302 9.10 14.27 -9.11
C THR A 302 8.99 13.70 -7.68
N GLY A 303 9.91 14.06 -6.78
CA GLY A 303 9.89 13.70 -5.36
C GLY A 303 10.39 12.30 -5.05
N LEU A 304 11.25 11.71 -5.91
CA LEU A 304 11.86 10.39 -5.71
C LEU A 304 10.83 9.29 -5.40
N SER A 305 9.68 9.33 -6.06
CA SER A 305 8.67 8.28 -5.85
C SER A 305 9.27 6.89 -6.15
N PRO A 306 8.92 5.83 -5.39
CA PRO A 306 9.53 4.51 -5.56
C PRO A 306 9.45 3.97 -6.99
N SER A 307 8.37 4.27 -7.72
CA SER A 307 8.21 3.86 -9.12
C SER A 307 9.20 4.55 -10.06
N VAL A 308 9.40 5.86 -9.88
CA VAL A 308 10.36 6.65 -10.67
C VAL A 308 11.79 6.20 -10.39
N VAL A 309 12.16 6.04 -9.10
CA VAL A 309 13.51 5.58 -8.70
C VAL A 309 13.82 4.23 -9.33
N ARG A 310 12.90 3.26 -9.30
CA ARG A 310 13.08 1.96 -9.96
C ARG A 310 13.38 2.11 -11.45
N SER A 311 12.54 2.87 -12.14
CA SER A 311 12.66 3.06 -13.57
C SER A 311 13.95 3.78 -13.96
N VAL A 312 14.28 4.87 -13.25
CA VAL A 312 15.53 5.61 -13.47
C VAL A 312 16.74 4.73 -13.21
N THR A 313 16.73 3.89 -12.16
CA THR A 313 17.82 2.92 -11.91
C THR A 313 17.94 1.91 -13.04
N MET A 314 16.83 1.36 -13.56
CA MET A 314 16.84 0.45 -14.71
C MET A 314 17.43 1.14 -15.96
N PHE A 315 16.96 2.35 -16.29
CA PHE A 315 17.46 3.10 -17.43
C PHE A 315 18.90 3.60 -17.25
N SER A 316 19.35 3.83 -16.01
CA SER A 316 20.74 4.12 -15.69
C SER A 316 21.66 2.96 -16.04
N ILE A 317 21.29 1.75 -15.66
CA ILE A 317 22.06 0.54 -16.01
C ILE A 317 22.05 0.32 -17.52
N LEU A 318 20.91 0.61 -18.19
CA LEU A 318 20.80 0.57 -19.63
C LEU A 318 21.77 1.55 -20.32
N ALA A 319 21.82 2.81 -19.87
CA ALA A 319 22.71 3.84 -20.41
C ALA A 319 24.19 3.47 -20.19
N LEU A 320 24.53 2.86 -19.05
CA LEU A 320 25.87 2.36 -18.79
C LEU A 320 26.24 1.16 -19.68
N ALA A 321 25.30 0.21 -19.87
CA ALA A 321 25.53 -0.94 -20.74
C ALA A 321 25.85 -0.54 -22.19
N ASP A 322 25.24 0.55 -22.70
CA ASP A 322 25.51 1.10 -24.01
C ASP A 322 26.95 1.59 -24.14
N VAL A 323 27.55 2.19 -23.10
CA VAL A 323 28.98 2.60 -23.07
C VAL A 323 29.90 1.39 -23.23
N PHE A 324 29.56 0.27 -22.62
CA PHE A 324 30.34 -0.97 -22.65
C PHE A 324 30.03 -1.86 -23.87
N GLY A 325 29.15 -1.43 -24.77
CA GLY A 325 28.75 -2.18 -25.97
C GLY A 325 28.04 -3.50 -25.65
N ARG A 326 27.41 -3.60 -24.50
CA ARG A 326 26.67 -4.80 -24.08
C ARG A 326 25.20 -4.70 -24.41
N GLN A 327 24.57 -5.85 -24.67
CA GLN A 327 23.11 -5.88 -24.90
C GLN A 327 22.36 -5.48 -23.62
N PRO A 328 21.52 -4.43 -23.70
CA PRO A 328 21.03 -3.75 -22.50
C PRO A 328 19.83 -4.44 -21.83
N PHE A 329 18.99 -5.15 -22.60
CA PHE A 329 17.77 -5.78 -22.07
C PHE A 329 17.95 -7.28 -21.85
N SER A 330 18.25 -7.66 -20.61
CA SER A 330 18.31 -9.06 -20.24
C SER A 330 17.74 -9.28 -18.83
N LEU A 331 17.34 -10.51 -18.53
CA LEU A 331 16.97 -10.90 -17.18
C LEU A 331 18.10 -10.65 -16.15
N ASN A 332 19.35 -10.69 -16.59
CA ASN A 332 20.49 -10.37 -15.72
C ASN A 332 20.53 -8.87 -15.39
N THR A 333 20.23 -7.99 -16.34
CA THR A 333 20.13 -6.53 -16.09
C THR A 333 19.00 -6.23 -15.11
N LEU A 334 17.84 -6.88 -15.28
CA LEU A 334 16.71 -6.76 -14.36
C LEU A 334 17.09 -7.26 -12.95
N ALA A 335 17.75 -8.41 -12.87
CA ALA A 335 18.22 -8.99 -11.62
C ALA A 335 19.25 -8.09 -10.92
N MET A 336 20.19 -7.51 -11.68
CA MET A 336 21.19 -6.57 -11.13
C MET A 336 20.51 -5.33 -10.57
N THR A 337 19.51 -4.78 -11.27
CA THR A 337 18.73 -3.63 -10.79
C THR A 337 18.02 -3.96 -9.48
N ALA A 338 17.34 -5.13 -9.42
CA ALA A 338 16.66 -5.58 -8.22
C ALA A 338 17.63 -5.72 -7.04
N TRP A 339 18.78 -6.32 -7.30
CA TRP A 339 19.80 -6.54 -6.27
C TRP A 339 20.34 -5.21 -5.72
N LEU A 340 20.71 -4.27 -6.59
CA LEU A 340 21.19 -2.94 -6.18
C LEU A 340 20.13 -2.18 -5.35
N MET A 341 18.87 -2.25 -5.74
CA MET A 341 17.80 -1.60 -4.99
C MET A 341 17.59 -2.25 -3.63
N LEU A 342 17.64 -3.58 -3.55
CA LEU A 342 17.47 -4.32 -2.30
C LEU A 342 18.70 -4.24 -1.39
N LEU A 343 19.88 -3.94 -1.92
CA LEU A 343 21.06 -3.56 -1.12
C LEU A 343 20.85 -2.24 -0.39
N CYS A 344 20.28 -1.24 -1.08
CA CYS A 344 19.99 0.08 -0.50
C CYS A 344 18.79 0.05 0.45
N ASN A 345 17.75 -0.72 0.12
CA ASN A 345 16.52 -0.83 0.91
C ASN A 345 15.97 -2.26 0.87
N PRO A 346 16.41 -3.15 1.76
CA PRO A 346 15.92 -4.53 1.82
C PRO A 346 14.39 -4.64 1.99
N ALA A 347 13.77 -3.76 2.78
CA ALA A 347 12.32 -3.74 2.99
C ALA A 347 11.53 -3.42 1.71
N GLY A 348 12.18 -2.86 0.69
CA GLY A 348 11.59 -2.61 -0.63
C GLY A 348 11.05 -3.88 -1.31
N LEU A 349 11.51 -5.08 -0.93
CA LEU A 349 10.98 -6.36 -1.41
C LEU A 349 9.48 -6.51 -1.12
N PHE A 350 9.00 -5.97 0.00
CA PHE A 350 7.61 -6.05 0.45
C PHE A 350 6.75 -4.88 -0.06
N ASP A 351 7.33 -3.96 -0.83
CA ASP A 351 6.57 -2.92 -1.52
C ASP A 351 5.84 -3.50 -2.74
N VAL A 352 4.51 -3.40 -2.74
CA VAL A 352 3.65 -3.93 -3.82
C VAL A 352 4.06 -3.37 -5.17
N GLY A 353 4.42 -2.08 -5.23
CA GLY A 353 4.88 -1.45 -6.45
C GLY A 353 6.20 -2.05 -6.96
N PHE A 354 7.12 -2.40 -6.05
CA PHE A 354 8.36 -3.11 -6.42
C PHE A 354 8.04 -4.46 -7.05
N GLN A 355 7.23 -5.28 -6.39
CA GLN A 355 6.85 -6.60 -6.86
C GLN A 355 6.17 -6.55 -8.24
N LEU A 356 5.13 -5.72 -8.39
CA LEU A 356 4.40 -5.57 -9.66
C LEU A 356 5.29 -5.07 -10.79
N SER A 357 6.17 -4.10 -10.53
CA SER A 357 7.04 -3.53 -11.56
C SER A 357 8.09 -4.52 -12.08
N PHE A 358 8.79 -5.21 -11.16
CA PHE A 358 9.81 -6.20 -11.55
C PHE A 358 9.18 -7.41 -12.23
N LEU A 359 8.01 -7.83 -11.77
CA LEU A 359 7.29 -8.96 -12.34
C LEU A 359 6.71 -8.65 -13.72
N ALA A 360 6.18 -7.43 -13.92
CA ALA A 360 5.74 -6.96 -15.23
C ALA A 360 6.88 -7.00 -16.26
N VAL A 361 8.04 -6.42 -15.91
CA VAL A 361 9.20 -6.40 -16.82
C VAL A 361 9.73 -7.81 -17.06
N ALA A 362 9.83 -8.65 -16.02
CA ALA A 362 10.23 -10.05 -16.17
C ALA A 362 9.30 -10.82 -17.12
N SER A 363 7.99 -10.65 -16.95
CA SER A 363 6.97 -11.30 -17.79
C SER A 363 7.03 -10.80 -19.24
N ILE A 364 7.21 -9.49 -19.45
CA ILE A 364 7.41 -8.96 -20.82
C ILE A 364 8.65 -9.60 -21.45
N LEU A 365 9.78 -9.67 -20.74
CA LEU A 365 11.02 -10.26 -21.29
C LEU A 365 10.88 -11.75 -21.60
N LEU A 366 10.06 -12.49 -20.85
CA LEU A 366 9.90 -13.95 -21.02
C LEU A 366 8.76 -14.33 -21.97
N ILE A 367 7.63 -13.61 -21.90
CA ILE A 367 6.35 -14.05 -22.51
C ILE A 367 6.00 -13.24 -23.76
N GLN A 368 6.45 -11.97 -23.87
CA GLN A 368 6.01 -11.12 -24.99
C GLN A 368 6.37 -11.69 -26.37
N ARG A 369 7.58 -12.20 -26.54
CA ARG A 369 8.02 -12.77 -27.83
C ARG A 369 7.22 -14.02 -28.24
N PRO A 370 7.01 -15.04 -27.39
CA PRO A 370 6.11 -16.14 -27.68
C PRO A 370 4.70 -15.70 -28.07
N VAL A 371 4.11 -14.75 -27.31
CA VAL A 371 2.77 -14.22 -27.59
C VAL A 371 2.74 -13.49 -28.94
N TYR A 372 3.73 -12.64 -29.21
CA TYR A 372 3.80 -11.90 -30.45
C TYR A 372 3.87 -12.82 -31.68
N CYS A 373 4.58 -13.95 -31.58
CA CYS A 373 4.71 -14.93 -32.65
C CYS A 373 3.46 -15.82 -32.90
N LEU A 374 2.41 -15.71 -32.06
CA LEU A 374 1.16 -16.46 -32.28
C LEU A 374 0.43 -16.04 -33.57
N PHE A 375 0.55 -14.75 -33.94
CA PHE A 375 -0.09 -14.22 -35.14
C PHE A 375 0.92 -13.49 -36.02
N THR A 376 0.92 -13.83 -37.32
CA THR A 376 1.73 -13.15 -38.33
C THR A 376 0.93 -12.04 -38.99
N VAL A 377 1.09 -10.82 -38.55
CA VAL A 377 0.40 -9.64 -39.09
C VAL A 377 1.22 -9.05 -40.21
N ARG A 378 0.66 -8.85 -41.42
CA ARG A 378 1.37 -8.30 -42.59
C ARG A 378 1.39 -6.77 -42.62
N ASN A 379 0.29 -6.13 -42.22
CA ASN A 379 0.16 -4.66 -42.26
C ASN A 379 1.00 -3.99 -41.16
N ARG A 380 1.62 -2.84 -41.46
CA ARG A 380 2.43 -2.04 -40.51
C ARG A 380 1.63 -1.57 -39.29
N VAL A 381 0.41 -1.07 -39.49
CA VAL A 381 -0.47 -0.64 -38.39
C VAL A 381 -0.84 -1.83 -37.52
N GLY A 382 -1.27 -2.94 -38.14
CA GLY A 382 -1.59 -4.16 -37.41
C GLY A 382 -0.41 -4.72 -36.61
N LYS A 383 0.84 -4.63 -37.13
CA LYS A 383 2.06 -5.01 -36.38
C LYS A 383 2.25 -4.17 -35.12
N SER A 384 2.03 -2.86 -35.21
CA SER A 384 2.14 -1.97 -34.06
C SER A 384 1.06 -2.24 -33.03
N VAL A 385 -0.20 -2.41 -33.46
CA VAL A 385 -1.33 -2.76 -32.60
C VAL A 385 -1.10 -4.12 -31.92
N TRP A 386 -0.75 -5.16 -32.69
CA TRP A 386 -0.46 -6.48 -32.13
C TRP A 386 0.77 -6.47 -31.21
N GLY A 387 1.79 -5.67 -31.53
CA GLY A 387 2.95 -5.45 -30.67
C GLY A 387 2.55 -4.89 -29.31
N LEU A 388 1.70 -3.85 -29.28
CA LEU A 388 1.21 -3.26 -28.05
C LEU A 388 0.32 -4.23 -27.26
N MET A 389 -0.58 -4.95 -27.94
CA MET A 389 -1.42 -5.98 -27.33
C MET A 389 -0.58 -7.11 -26.72
N SER A 390 0.44 -7.60 -27.42
CA SER A 390 1.31 -8.69 -26.93
C SER A 390 2.11 -8.28 -25.68
N VAL A 391 2.55 -7.01 -25.58
CA VAL A 391 3.19 -6.46 -24.38
C VAL A 391 2.20 -6.38 -23.22
N SER A 392 0.98 -5.89 -23.47
CA SER A 392 -0.07 -5.77 -22.46
C SER A 392 -0.49 -7.15 -21.92
N ILE A 393 -0.66 -8.13 -22.79
CA ILE A 393 -0.99 -9.53 -22.41
C ILE A 393 0.15 -10.12 -21.55
N ALA A 394 1.40 -9.97 -22.00
CA ALA A 394 2.56 -10.49 -21.27
C ALA A 394 2.70 -9.88 -19.87
N ALA A 395 2.52 -8.56 -19.76
CA ALA A 395 2.55 -7.86 -18.49
C ALA A 395 1.43 -8.33 -17.56
N GLN A 396 0.20 -8.45 -18.11
CA GLN A 396 -0.98 -8.85 -17.33
C GLN A 396 -0.86 -10.28 -16.81
N ILE A 397 -0.40 -11.24 -17.62
CA ILE A 397 -0.18 -12.63 -17.18
C ILE A 397 0.72 -12.68 -15.96
N GLY A 398 1.79 -11.86 -15.94
CA GLY A 398 2.69 -11.86 -14.79
C GLY A 398 2.16 -11.11 -13.59
N THR A 399 1.41 -10.03 -13.78
CA THR A 399 0.98 -9.18 -12.67
C THR A 399 -0.38 -9.55 -12.10
N ALA A 400 -1.27 -10.20 -12.90
CA ALA A 400 -2.63 -10.51 -12.49
C ALA A 400 -2.75 -11.26 -11.15
N PRO A 401 -1.95 -12.32 -10.86
CA PRO A 401 -2.07 -13.03 -9.60
C PRO A 401 -1.82 -12.13 -8.38
N LEU A 402 -0.82 -11.25 -8.46
CA LEU A 402 -0.52 -10.30 -7.37
C LEU A 402 -1.54 -9.16 -7.30
N VAL A 403 -2.04 -8.69 -8.45
CA VAL A 403 -3.09 -7.65 -8.50
C VAL A 403 -4.37 -8.18 -7.84
N MET A 404 -4.81 -9.38 -8.17
CA MET A 404 -5.95 -10.03 -7.53
C MET A 404 -5.73 -10.24 -6.03
N PHE A 405 -4.53 -10.66 -5.63
CA PHE A 405 -4.18 -10.89 -4.23
C PHE A 405 -4.21 -9.60 -3.38
N TYR A 406 -3.60 -8.50 -3.88
CA TYR A 406 -3.50 -7.26 -3.10
C TYR A 406 -4.73 -6.37 -3.20
N PHE A 407 -5.39 -6.34 -4.35
CA PHE A 407 -6.49 -5.40 -4.62
C PHE A 407 -7.85 -6.08 -4.71
N SER A 408 -7.89 -7.43 -4.69
CA SER A 408 -9.13 -8.23 -4.80
C SER A 408 -9.97 -7.88 -6.04
N ARG A 409 -9.32 -7.39 -7.11
CA ARG A 409 -9.98 -6.89 -8.33
C ARG A 409 -9.21 -7.32 -9.57
N PHE A 410 -9.93 -7.64 -10.65
CA PHE A 410 -9.38 -7.90 -11.97
C PHE A 410 -10.17 -7.12 -13.02
N SER A 411 -9.51 -6.23 -13.78
CA SER A 411 -10.13 -5.53 -14.90
C SER A 411 -10.19 -6.43 -16.12
N VAL A 412 -11.38 -6.63 -16.67
CA VAL A 412 -11.59 -7.49 -17.84
C VAL A 412 -11.18 -6.77 -19.14
N HIS A 413 -11.48 -5.47 -19.22
CA HIS A 413 -11.25 -4.67 -20.42
C HIS A 413 -9.85 -4.04 -20.49
N PHE A 414 -8.88 -4.51 -19.68
CA PHE A 414 -7.52 -3.95 -19.62
C PHE A 414 -6.85 -3.87 -21.02
N LEU A 415 -7.13 -4.82 -21.90
CA LEU A 415 -6.53 -4.85 -23.24
C LEU A 415 -7.05 -3.72 -24.14
N LEU A 416 -8.37 -3.49 -24.11
CA LEU A 416 -9.01 -2.36 -24.81
C LEU A 416 -8.51 -1.03 -24.25
N THR A 417 -8.48 -0.93 -22.94
CA THR A 417 -7.99 0.27 -22.24
C THR A 417 -6.55 0.59 -22.63
N ASN A 418 -5.64 -0.39 -22.51
CA ASN A 418 -4.23 -0.18 -22.81
C ASN A 418 -3.96 0.15 -24.28
N LEU A 419 -4.75 -0.41 -25.19
CA LEU A 419 -4.60 -0.17 -26.62
C LEU A 419 -4.81 1.31 -26.99
N LEU A 420 -5.73 2.00 -26.32
CA LEU A 420 -6.03 3.39 -26.62
C LEU A 420 -5.33 4.35 -25.64
N VAL A 421 -5.28 4.02 -24.38
CA VAL A 421 -4.76 4.90 -23.34
C VAL A 421 -3.24 5.07 -23.45
N ILE A 422 -2.47 4.01 -23.74
CA ILE A 422 -1.01 4.09 -23.83
C ILE A 422 -0.55 5.05 -24.95
N PRO A 423 -1.06 4.96 -26.21
CA PRO A 423 -0.71 5.93 -27.25
C PRO A 423 -1.15 7.34 -26.90
N LEU A 424 -2.35 7.51 -26.34
CA LEU A 424 -2.90 8.82 -26.00
C LEU A 424 -2.08 9.52 -24.92
N ILE A 425 -1.68 8.79 -23.86
CA ILE A 425 -0.80 9.31 -22.82
C ILE A 425 0.57 9.68 -23.39
N THR A 426 1.09 8.90 -24.31
CA THR A 426 2.36 9.23 -24.99
C THR A 426 2.29 10.59 -25.67
N ILE A 427 1.18 10.87 -26.38
CA ILE A 427 0.96 12.15 -27.05
C ILE A 427 0.79 13.26 -26.00
N ILE A 428 -0.04 13.03 -24.96
CA ILE A 428 -0.27 14.00 -23.88
C ILE A 428 1.04 14.37 -23.19
N LEU A 429 1.88 13.38 -22.86
CA LEU A 429 3.14 13.61 -22.16
C LEU A 429 4.10 14.46 -23.01
N TYR A 430 4.29 14.12 -24.28
CA TYR A 430 5.14 14.93 -25.15
C TYR A 430 4.58 16.32 -25.42
N ALA A 431 3.26 16.44 -25.59
CA ALA A 431 2.61 17.75 -25.75
C ALA A 431 2.74 18.60 -24.47
N ALA A 432 2.63 17.98 -23.29
CA ALA A 432 2.83 18.67 -22.02
C ALA A 432 4.27 19.13 -21.81
N ILE A 433 5.27 18.30 -22.17
CA ILE A 433 6.69 18.71 -22.15
C ILE A 433 6.90 19.88 -23.12
N PHE A 434 6.34 19.80 -24.33
CA PHE A 434 6.44 20.86 -25.32
C PHE A 434 5.75 22.15 -24.84
N MET A 435 4.56 22.05 -24.22
CA MET A 435 3.86 23.18 -23.60
C MET A 435 4.70 23.87 -22.51
N LEU A 436 5.42 23.12 -21.68
CA LEU A 436 6.30 23.67 -20.66
C LEU A 436 7.53 24.36 -21.29
N LEU A 437 8.09 23.82 -22.37
CA LEU A 437 9.21 24.45 -23.12
C LEU A 437 8.81 25.74 -23.81
N LEU A 438 7.51 25.89 -24.15
CA LEU A 438 6.97 27.09 -24.79
C LEU A 438 6.64 28.22 -23.81
N THR A 439 6.99 28.12 -22.52
CA THR A 439 6.74 29.20 -21.54
C THR A 439 7.22 30.58 -22.01
N PRO A 440 8.32 30.76 -22.78
CA PRO A 440 8.69 32.05 -23.32
C PRO A 440 7.75 32.58 -24.42
N PHE A 441 6.95 31.72 -25.05
CA PHE A 441 6.05 32.03 -26.17
C PHE A 441 4.58 31.83 -25.78
N SER A 442 4.03 32.71 -24.96
CA SER A 442 2.72 32.57 -24.31
C SER A 442 1.56 32.29 -25.28
N TRP A 443 1.54 32.95 -26.46
CA TRP A 443 0.47 32.76 -27.44
C TRP A 443 0.45 31.33 -28.00
N LEU A 444 1.62 30.75 -28.29
CA LEU A 444 1.73 29.38 -28.81
C LEU A 444 1.45 28.35 -27.67
N GLN A 445 1.93 28.68 -26.49
CA GLN A 445 1.66 27.85 -25.29
C GLN A 445 0.16 27.66 -25.04
N ILE A 446 -0.65 28.71 -25.18
CA ILE A 446 -2.11 28.66 -25.02
C ILE A 446 -2.75 27.68 -26.03
N TRP A 447 -2.35 27.73 -27.31
CA TRP A 447 -2.89 26.82 -28.32
C TRP A 447 -2.54 25.35 -28.00
N VAL A 448 -1.30 25.09 -27.60
CA VAL A 448 -0.88 23.75 -27.18
C VAL A 448 -1.65 23.31 -25.92
N ALA A 449 -1.88 24.22 -24.96
CA ALA A 449 -2.65 23.94 -23.76
C ALA A 449 -4.09 23.53 -24.06
N VAL A 450 -4.75 24.23 -25.02
CA VAL A 450 -6.09 23.85 -25.51
C VAL A 450 -6.07 22.45 -26.10
N GLY A 451 -5.07 22.12 -26.91
CA GLY A 451 -4.91 20.77 -27.47
C GLY A 451 -4.73 19.69 -26.40
N VAL A 452 -3.86 19.92 -25.41
CA VAL A 452 -3.62 19.00 -24.27
C VAL A 452 -4.89 18.82 -23.45
N ARG A 453 -5.67 19.90 -23.22
CA ARG A 453 -6.95 19.83 -22.51
C ARG A 453 -7.94 18.92 -23.22
N LYS A 454 -8.12 19.09 -24.55
CA LYS A 454 -9.00 18.24 -25.34
C LYS A 454 -8.58 16.77 -25.34
N LEU A 455 -7.28 16.49 -25.34
CA LEU A 455 -6.77 15.12 -25.22
C LEU A 455 -7.06 14.52 -23.84
N LEU A 456 -6.94 15.31 -22.77
CA LEU A 456 -7.26 14.87 -21.39
C LEU A 456 -8.77 14.66 -21.19
N GLU A 457 -9.61 15.58 -21.72
CA GLU A 457 -11.07 15.38 -21.76
C GLU A 457 -11.41 14.06 -22.45
N GLY A 458 -10.85 13.82 -23.64
CA GLY A 458 -11.06 12.58 -24.38
C GLY A 458 -10.58 11.34 -23.63
N LEU A 459 -9.43 11.43 -22.95
CA LEU A 459 -8.90 10.35 -22.12
C LEU A 459 -9.84 10.01 -20.96
N ASN A 460 -10.29 11.02 -20.21
CA ASN A 460 -11.18 10.85 -19.08
C ASN A 460 -12.55 10.32 -19.52
N LEU A 461 -13.09 10.83 -20.64
CA LEU A 461 -14.33 10.33 -21.22
C LEU A 461 -14.24 8.87 -21.63
N PHE A 462 -13.15 8.47 -22.28
CA PHE A 462 -12.90 7.10 -22.68
C PHE A 462 -12.80 6.16 -21.46
N VAL A 463 -12.06 6.55 -20.41
CA VAL A 463 -11.92 5.74 -19.21
C VAL A 463 -13.28 5.55 -18.52
N ARG A 464 -14.08 6.61 -18.39
CA ARG A 464 -15.45 6.54 -17.84
C ARG A 464 -16.38 5.68 -18.72
N TRP A 465 -16.22 5.74 -20.04
CA TRP A 465 -16.98 4.87 -20.94
C TRP A 465 -16.62 3.39 -20.74
N VAL A 466 -15.33 3.05 -20.58
CA VAL A 466 -14.89 1.68 -20.28
C VAL A 466 -15.42 1.20 -18.93
N GLU A 467 -15.47 2.09 -17.93
CA GLU A 467 -16.04 1.79 -16.62
C GLU A 467 -17.51 1.35 -16.71
N GLN A 468 -18.29 1.97 -17.60
CA GLN A 468 -19.71 1.68 -17.80
C GLN A 468 -19.99 0.41 -18.62
N LEU A 469 -18.96 -0.18 -19.23
CA LEU A 469 -19.14 -1.43 -19.98
C LEU A 469 -19.56 -2.59 -19.06
N PRO A 470 -20.39 -3.51 -19.52
CA PRO A 470 -20.76 -4.66 -18.73
C PRO A 470 -19.52 -5.50 -18.35
N CYS A 471 -19.51 -6.01 -17.13
CA CYS A 471 -18.41 -6.81 -16.60
C CYS A 471 -17.03 -6.10 -16.70
N SER A 472 -16.99 -4.78 -16.48
CA SER A 472 -15.74 -3.99 -16.58
C SER A 472 -14.65 -4.45 -15.59
N SER A 473 -15.06 -4.89 -14.41
CA SER A 473 -14.17 -5.51 -13.43
C SER A 473 -14.84 -6.69 -12.72
N VAL A 474 -14.04 -7.65 -12.29
CA VAL A 474 -14.43 -8.70 -11.36
C VAL A 474 -13.87 -8.32 -10.01
N ASP A 475 -14.76 -7.99 -9.07
CA ASP A 475 -14.41 -7.54 -7.73
C ASP A 475 -14.65 -8.67 -6.70
N GLY A 476 -14.08 -8.51 -5.51
CA GLY A 476 -14.29 -9.44 -4.42
C GLY A 476 -13.48 -10.74 -4.53
N ILE A 477 -12.52 -10.83 -5.44
CA ILE A 477 -11.65 -12.00 -5.59
C ILE A 477 -10.79 -12.14 -4.32
N TRP A 478 -10.88 -13.29 -3.67
CA TRP A 478 -10.00 -13.66 -2.57
C TRP A 478 -9.04 -14.77 -3.00
N LEU A 479 -7.73 -14.52 -2.87
CA LEU A 479 -6.68 -15.51 -3.12
C LEU A 479 -5.85 -15.72 -1.85
N TYR A 480 -5.54 -16.97 -1.54
CA TYR A 480 -4.63 -17.30 -0.46
C TYR A 480 -3.17 -17.19 -0.91
N GLN A 481 -2.24 -16.94 0.02
CA GLN A 481 -0.82 -16.76 -0.29
C GLN A 481 -0.22 -17.95 -1.05
N LEU A 482 -0.57 -19.19 -0.68
CA LEU A 482 -0.09 -20.38 -1.35
C LEU A 482 -0.69 -20.56 -2.76
N GLU A 483 -1.91 -20.08 -2.99
CA GLU A 483 -2.50 -20.08 -4.34
C GLU A 483 -1.73 -19.20 -5.29
N VAL A 484 -1.35 -17.99 -4.83
CA VAL A 484 -0.52 -17.09 -5.64
C VAL A 484 0.80 -17.78 -6.05
N CYS A 485 1.47 -18.43 -5.08
CA CYS A 485 2.69 -19.20 -5.36
C CYS A 485 2.41 -20.33 -6.36
N GLY A 486 1.34 -21.09 -6.18
CA GLY A 486 0.94 -22.18 -7.06
C GLY A 486 0.59 -21.70 -8.47
N ILE A 487 -0.09 -20.55 -8.60
CA ILE A 487 -0.37 -19.94 -9.92
C ILE A 487 0.94 -19.60 -10.64
N TYR A 488 1.95 -19.04 -9.94
CA TYR A 488 3.24 -18.80 -10.58
C TYR A 488 4.00 -20.09 -10.96
N VAL A 489 3.89 -21.15 -10.15
CA VAL A 489 4.44 -22.47 -10.48
C VAL A 489 3.75 -23.02 -11.74
N PHE A 490 2.43 -22.90 -11.82
CA PHE A 490 1.66 -23.26 -13.02
C PHE A 490 2.09 -22.45 -14.26
N LEU A 491 2.17 -21.11 -14.13
CA LEU A 491 2.59 -20.22 -15.22
C LEU A 491 4.00 -20.57 -15.72
N PHE A 492 4.91 -20.89 -14.82
CA PHE A 492 6.27 -21.34 -15.16
C PHE A 492 6.23 -22.69 -15.91
N GLY A 493 5.47 -23.65 -15.41
CA GLY A 493 5.27 -24.94 -16.07
C GLY A 493 4.67 -24.80 -17.48
N ALA A 494 3.64 -23.95 -17.62
CA ALA A 494 3.00 -23.63 -18.87
C ALA A 494 3.98 -22.99 -19.88
N ALA A 495 4.80 -22.04 -19.42
CA ALA A 495 5.85 -21.45 -20.24
C ALA A 495 6.87 -22.51 -20.70
N CYS A 496 7.30 -23.40 -19.81
CA CYS A 496 8.18 -24.53 -20.14
C CYS A 496 7.54 -25.51 -21.13
N TYR A 497 6.24 -25.77 -21.02
CA TYR A 497 5.52 -26.59 -21.96
C TYR A 497 5.41 -25.92 -23.34
N CYS A 498 5.09 -24.64 -23.39
CA CYS A 498 5.02 -23.90 -24.65
C CYS A 498 6.36 -23.88 -25.40
N LEU A 499 7.48 -23.78 -24.66
CA LEU A 499 8.83 -23.74 -25.23
C LEU A 499 9.33 -25.12 -25.69
N HIS A 500 9.07 -26.17 -24.93
CA HIS A 500 9.69 -27.49 -25.16
C HIS A 500 8.71 -28.56 -25.65
N ARG A 501 7.40 -28.35 -25.52
CA ARG A 501 6.30 -29.26 -25.90
C ARG A 501 6.47 -30.72 -25.41
N ARG A 502 7.10 -30.92 -24.23
CA ARG A 502 7.33 -32.22 -23.64
C ARG A 502 6.13 -32.66 -22.79
N LEU A 503 5.70 -33.92 -22.92
CA LEU A 503 4.60 -34.51 -22.13
C LEU A 503 4.82 -34.32 -20.61
N ARG A 504 6.04 -34.46 -20.12
CA ARG A 504 6.38 -34.25 -18.72
C ARG A 504 6.01 -32.84 -18.22
N ASN A 505 6.23 -31.81 -19.03
CA ASN A 505 5.86 -30.42 -18.66
C ASN A 505 4.33 -30.24 -18.68
N LEU A 506 3.61 -30.90 -19.57
CA LEU A 506 2.14 -30.92 -19.56
C LEU A 506 1.61 -31.59 -18.29
N LEU A 507 2.14 -32.76 -17.94
CA LEU A 507 1.76 -33.45 -16.71
C LEU A 507 2.06 -32.60 -15.46
N PHE A 508 3.18 -31.88 -15.44
CA PHE A 508 3.50 -30.93 -14.38
C PHE A 508 2.46 -29.80 -14.27
N CYS A 509 2.01 -29.24 -15.40
CA CYS A 509 0.95 -28.24 -15.42
C CYS A 509 -0.37 -28.80 -14.89
N LEU A 510 -0.78 -29.98 -15.36
CA LEU A 510 -2.01 -30.63 -14.91
C LEU A 510 -1.97 -30.94 -13.41
N LEU A 511 -0.85 -31.46 -12.93
CA LEU A 511 -0.65 -31.72 -11.49
C LEU A 511 -0.71 -30.44 -10.67
N SER A 512 -0.08 -29.36 -11.15
CA SER A 512 -0.12 -28.07 -10.43
C SER A 512 -1.54 -27.49 -10.36
N VAL A 513 -2.35 -27.60 -11.43
CA VAL A 513 -3.76 -27.19 -11.43
C VAL A 513 -4.57 -28.06 -10.47
N LEU A 514 -4.35 -29.39 -10.48
CA LEU A 514 -5.04 -30.30 -9.57
C LEU A 514 -4.76 -29.96 -8.10
N LEU A 515 -3.49 -29.77 -7.75
CA LEU A 515 -3.08 -29.41 -6.40
C LEU A 515 -3.65 -28.05 -5.97
N LEU A 516 -3.64 -27.06 -6.87
CA LEU A 516 -4.28 -25.75 -6.64
C LEU A 516 -5.78 -25.90 -6.39
N SER A 517 -6.47 -26.69 -7.20
CA SER A 517 -7.92 -26.90 -7.06
C SER A 517 -8.25 -27.59 -5.74
N ILE A 518 -7.49 -28.61 -5.35
CA ILE A 518 -7.65 -29.30 -4.07
C ILE A 518 -7.43 -28.31 -2.92
N TYR A 519 -6.36 -27.52 -2.97
CA TYR A 519 -6.05 -26.52 -1.95
C TYR A 519 -7.15 -25.47 -1.86
N HIS A 520 -7.60 -24.92 -2.99
CA HIS A 520 -8.68 -23.92 -3.04
C HIS A 520 -9.98 -24.46 -2.40
N VAL A 521 -10.44 -25.64 -2.84
CA VAL A 521 -11.66 -26.27 -2.30
C VAL A 521 -11.53 -26.52 -0.78
N THR A 522 -10.35 -26.96 -0.34
CA THR A 522 -10.08 -27.19 1.10
C THR A 522 -10.16 -25.89 1.87
N MET A 523 -9.55 -24.81 1.38
CA MET A 523 -9.57 -23.50 2.06
C MET A 523 -10.97 -22.88 2.07
N VAL A 524 -11.71 -22.95 0.98
CA VAL A 524 -13.10 -22.50 0.91
C VAL A 524 -13.97 -23.29 1.87
N TRP A 525 -13.73 -24.60 2.04
CA TRP A 525 -14.47 -25.42 3.00
C TRP A 525 -14.13 -25.04 4.46
N ILE A 526 -12.87 -24.76 4.78
CA ILE A 526 -12.44 -24.30 6.11
C ILE A 526 -13.00 -22.90 6.43
N ASP A 527 -13.00 -22.02 5.44
CA ASP A 527 -13.43 -20.63 5.60
C ASP A 527 -14.94 -20.43 5.36
N ARG A 528 -15.72 -21.49 5.28
CA ARG A 528 -17.20 -21.41 5.18
C ARG A 528 -17.79 -20.50 6.24
N PRO A 529 -18.84 -19.73 5.92
CA PRO A 529 -19.59 -19.01 6.91
C PRO A 529 -20.09 -19.96 8.01
N GLN A 530 -19.92 -19.56 9.24
CA GLN A 530 -20.45 -20.27 10.40
C GLN A 530 -21.38 -19.32 11.12
N ARG A 531 -22.50 -19.84 11.60
CA ARG A 531 -23.45 -19.07 12.40
C ARG A 531 -22.75 -18.43 13.58
N GLY A 532 -23.03 -17.14 13.83
CA GLY A 532 -22.42 -16.46 14.97
C GLY A 532 -22.59 -14.95 14.94
N LEU A 533 -22.04 -14.34 15.97
CA LEU A 533 -22.03 -12.91 16.19
C LEU A 533 -20.61 -12.37 16.08
N ALA A 534 -20.41 -11.25 15.41
CA ALA A 534 -19.12 -10.58 15.34
C ALA A 534 -19.24 -9.14 15.83
N PHE A 535 -18.29 -8.73 16.67
CA PHE A 535 -18.13 -7.37 17.18
C PHE A 535 -16.78 -6.86 16.70
N TYR A 536 -16.76 -5.69 16.06
CA TYR A 536 -15.55 -5.15 15.43
C TYR A 536 -14.94 -4.00 16.23
N ASN A 537 -13.63 -3.95 16.29
CA ASN A 537 -12.88 -2.85 16.89
C ASN A 537 -12.76 -1.68 15.88
N VAL A 538 -13.85 -0.93 15.68
CA VAL A 538 -13.90 0.21 14.76
C VAL A 538 -14.31 1.47 15.48
N ARG A 539 -13.38 2.37 15.69
CA ARG A 539 -13.64 3.62 16.41
C ARG A 539 -14.65 4.49 15.66
N GLY A 540 -15.76 4.83 16.32
CA GLY A 540 -16.83 5.66 15.73
C GLY A 540 -17.82 4.90 14.84
N CYS A 541 -17.84 3.56 14.94
CA CYS A 541 -18.83 2.73 14.29
C CYS A 541 -19.13 1.48 15.14
N PRO A 542 -19.75 1.64 16.33
CA PRO A 542 -20.16 0.49 17.15
C PRO A 542 -21.23 -0.30 16.43
N VAL A 543 -21.02 -1.59 16.26
CA VAL A 543 -21.84 -2.44 15.41
C VAL A 543 -21.88 -3.88 15.88
N VAL A 544 -23.05 -4.50 15.77
CA VAL A 544 -23.28 -5.93 15.93
C VAL A 544 -23.53 -6.54 14.56
N HIS A 545 -22.74 -7.53 14.18
CA HIS A 545 -22.86 -8.26 12.92
C HIS A 545 -23.31 -9.70 13.21
N CYS A 546 -24.50 -10.04 12.76
CA CYS A 546 -25.09 -11.37 12.86
C CYS A 546 -24.86 -12.11 11.55
N ILE A 547 -24.22 -13.28 11.59
CA ILE A 547 -23.78 -14.06 10.43
C ILE A 547 -24.51 -15.41 10.44
N GLU A 548 -25.13 -15.76 9.31
CA GLU A 548 -25.75 -17.07 9.09
C GLU A 548 -24.82 -18.03 8.33
N SER A 549 -25.02 -19.31 8.47
CA SER A 549 -24.26 -20.34 7.77
C SER A 549 -24.45 -20.35 6.24
N SER A 550 -25.52 -19.74 5.73
CA SER A 550 -25.76 -19.49 4.31
C SER A 550 -24.83 -18.43 3.70
N GLY A 551 -24.20 -17.60 4.53
CA GLY A 551 -23.45 -16.42 4.13
C GLY A 551 -24.27 -15.13 4.18
N ASP A 552 -25.58 -15.20 4.41
CA ASP A 552 -26.41 -14.04 4.71
C ASP A 552 -26.00 -13.43 6.03
N SER A 553 -26.12 -12.11 6.13
CA SER A 553 -25.74 -11.44 7.37
C SER A 553 -26.51 -10.12 7.57
N TRP A 554 -26.65 -9.75 8.83
CA TRP A 554 -27.36 -8.54 9.27
C TRP A 554 -26.46 -7.69 10.13
N ILE A 555 -26.45 -6.39 9.83
CA ILE A 555 -25.68 -5.41 10.60
C ILE A 555 -26.64 -4.47 11.33
N SER A 556 -26.47 -4.40 12.66
CA SER A 556 -27.16 -3.47 13.52
C SER A 556 -26.20 -2.43 14.09
N TYR A 557 -26.37 -1.17 13.69
CA TYR A 557 -25.58 -0.05 14.20
C TYR A 557 -26.14 0.45 15.55
N ALA A 558 -25.21 0.80 16.44
CA ALA A 558 -25.57 1.45 17.70
C ALA A 558 -25.76 2.97 17.52
N ASP A 559 -25.00 3.59 16.61
CA ASP A 559 -25.05 5.02 16.32
C ASP A 559 -26.03 5.34 15.19
N THR A 560 -26.65 6.53 15.25
CA THR A 560 -27.53 7.04 14.19
C THR A 560 -26.77 7.48 12.93
N LEU A 561 -25.52 7.89 13.08
CA LEU A 561 -24.63 8.32 12.00
C LEU A 561 -23.32 7.51 12.02
N PRO A 562 -23.38 6.21 11.66
CA PRO A 562 -22.21 5.35 11.71
C PRO A 562 -21.21 5.70 10.61
N ASN A 563 -19.90 5.56 10.91
CA ASN A 563 -18.85 5.68 9.91
C ASN A 563 -18.72 4.38 9.08
N LYS A 564 -19.66 4.18 8.15
CA LYS A 564 -19.74 2.96 7.31
C LYS A 564 -18.46 2.73 6.51
N LYS A 565 -17.84 3.78 5.95
CA LYS A 565 -16.58 3.66 5.21
C LYS A 565 -15.43 3.11 6.06
N ALA A 566 -15.40 3.45 7.36
CA ALA A 566 -14.41 2.90 8.27
C ALA A 566 -14.64 1.41 8.53
N LEU A 567 -15.91 1.02 8.73
CA LEU A 567 -16.29 -0.37 8.91
C LEU A 567 -15.93 -1.21 7.68
N GLU A 568 -16.39 -0.80 6.48
CA GLU A 568 -16.10 -1.51 5.23
C GLU A 568 -14.59 -1.68 4.99
N ARG A 569 -13.80 -0.64 5.26
CA ARG A 569 -12.34 -0.69 5.11
C ARG A 569 -11.70 -1.75 6.00
N VAL A 570 -12.20 -1.91 7.21
CA VAL A 570 -11.65 -2.84 8.21
C VAL A 570 -12.14 -4.26 7.95
N THR A 571 -13.42 -4.43 7.56
CA THR A 571 -14.06 -5.74 7.48
C THR A 571 -14.04 -6.37 6.09
N ALA A 572 -13.72 -5.60 5.03
CA ALA A 572 -13.78 -6.06 3.65
C ALA A 572 -12.99 -7.37 3.39
N ASN A 573 -11.81 -7.50 3.98
CA ASN A 573 -10.99 -8.71 3.82
C ASN A 573 -11.64 -9.92 4.50
N TYR A 574 -12.17 -9.73 5.71
CA TYR A 574 -12.85 -10.79 6.46
C TYR A 574 -14.11 -11.26 5.74
N TRP A 575 -14.93 -10.33 5.23
CA TRP A 575 -16.16 -10.68 4.50
C TRP A 575 -15.85 -11.44 3.21
N LYS A 576 -14.84 -10.99 2.44
CA LYS A 576 -14.40 -11.67 1.21
C LYS A 576 -13.87 -13.06 1.50
N ARG A 577 -13.00 -13.19 2.53
CA ARG A 577 -12.43 -14.47 2.92
C ARG A 577 -13.49 -15.48 3.36
N ARG A 578 -14.50 -15.01 4.11
CA ARG A 578 -15.60 -15.84 4.60
C ARG A 578 -16.74 -15.99 3.60
N HIS A 579 -16.58 -15.46 2.38
CA HIS A 579 -17.62 -15.52 1.33
C HIS A 579 -18.99 -15.00 1.80
N LEU A 580 -18.98 -13.96 2.65
CA LEU A 580 -20.22 -13.34 3.12
C LEU A 580 -20.84 -12.50 2.01
N LEU A 581 -22.14 -12.59 1.88
CA LEU A 581 -22.92 -11.69 1.04
C LEU A 581 -22.91 -10.26 1.63
N PRO A 582 -23.17 -9.22 0.83
CA PRO A 582 -23.30 -7.87 1.33
C PRO A 582 -24.31 -7.85 2.49
N PRO A 583 -23.96 -7.33 3.67
CA PRO A 583 -24.83 -7.43 4.83
C PRO A 583 -26.07 -6.56 4.69
N THR A 584 -27.22 -7.05 5.15
CA THR A 584 -28.44 -6.27 5.26
C THR A 584 -28.34 -5.32 6.46
N GLU A 585 -28.39 -4.02 6.20
CA GLU A 585 -28.35 -3.00 7.24
C GLU A 585 -29.72 -2.84 7.91
N ILE A 586 -29.75 -2.98 9.22
CA ILE A 586 -30.95 -2.81 10.02
C ILE A 586 -30.87 -1.49 10.79
N THR A 587 -31.62 -0.52 10.35
CA THR A 587 -31.69 0.84 10.95
C THR A 587 -32.94 1.05 11.81
N SER A 588 -33.97 0.25 11.62
CA SER A 588 -35.27 0.33 12.31
C SER A 588 -35.65 -0.99 12.96
N ASP A 589 -36.70 -0.97 13.77
CA ASP A 589 -37.25 -2.18 14.34
C ASP A 589 -37.72 -3.11 13.22
N CYS A 590 -37.28 -4.35 13.28
CA CYS A 590 -37.62 -5.39 12.32
C CYS A 590 -37.69 -6.76 13.01
N ARG A 591 -38.48 -7.66 12.43
CA ARG A 591 -38.60 -9.03 12.90
C ARG A 591 -38.64 -9.97 11.71
N THR A 592 -37.69 -10.90 11.69
CA THR A 592 -37.66 -12.05 10.80
C THR A 592 -37.65 -13.31 11.62
N ASP A 593 -37.74 -14.49 11.03
CA ASP A 593 -37.72 -15.77 11.75
C ASP A 593 -36.40 -16.00 12.52
N VAL A 594 -35.30 -15.48 12.06
CA VAL A 594 -33.96 -15.71 12.61
C VAL A 594 -33.36 -14.50 13.32
N PHE A 595 -33.82 -13.29 12.97
CA PHE A 595 -33.29 -12.03 13.47
C PHE A 595 -34.42 -11.10 13.87
N SER A 596 -34.30 -10.47 15.04
CA SER A 596 -35.20 -9.40 15.45
C SER A 596 -34.46 -8.26 16.11
N ARG A 597 -34.87 -7.03 15.82
CA ARG A 597 -34.41 -5.82 16.50
C ARG A 597 -35.62 -5.07 17.04
N GLN A 598 -35.56 -4.71 18.30
CA GLN A 598 -36.53 -3.83 18.96
C GLN A 598 -35.74 -2.76 19.73
N ARG A 599 -35.64 -1.57 19.18
CA ARG A 599 -34.81 -0.49 19.73
C ARG A 599 -33.36 -0.92 19.98
N GLN A 600 -33.00 -1.12 21.27
CA GLN A 600 -31.64 -1.49 21.71
C GLN A 600 -31.46 -3.00 21.90
N LEU A 601 -32.55 -3.78 21.80
CA LEU A 601 -32.50 -5.24 21.92
C LEU A 601 -32.40 -5.85 20.51
N VAL A 602 -31.41 -6.70 20.33
CA VAL A 602 -31.19 -7.51 19.13
C VAL A 602 -31.25 -8.98 19.55
N SER A 603 -32.08 -9.78 18.90
CA SER A 603 -32.12 -11.22 19.08
C SER A 603 -31.78 -11.92 17.78
N PHE A 604 -30.87 -12.89 17.84
CA PHE A 604 -30.45 -13.70 16.71
C PHE A 604 -30.35 -15.16 17.13
N HIS A 605 -31.18 -16.03 16.53
CA HIS A 605 -31.30 -17.44 16.89
C HIS A 605 -31.46 -17.70 18.42
N GLY A 606 -32.24 -16.87 19.10
CA GLY A 606 -32.44 -16.99 20.54
C GLY A 606 -31.35 -16.39 21.43
N CYS A 607 -30.21 -15.93 20.82
CA CYS A 607 -29.20 -15.20 21.54
C CYS A 607 -29.59 -13.71 21.60
N ASN A 608 -29.67 -13.17 22.81
CA ASN A 608 -30.17 -11.83 23.11
C ASN A 608 -29.00 -10.86 23.38
N ILE A 609 -28.99 -9.76 22.69
CA ILE A 609 -27.95 -8.71 22.77
C ILE A 609 -28.63 -7.39 23.13
N CYS A 610 -28.14 -6.70 24.14
CA CYS A 610 -28.58 -5.35 24.45
C CYS A 610 -27.48 -4.36 24.09
N ILE A 611 -27.77 -3.40 23.18
CA ILE A 611 -26.88 -2.33 22.79
C ILE A 611 -27.17 -1.12 23.67
N VAL A 612 -26.22 -0.72 24.52
CA VAL A 612 -26.38 0.43 25.43
C VAL A 612 -25.52 1.58 24.91
N ASN A 613 -26.17 2.53 24.27
CA ASN A 613 -25.55 3.71 23.64
C ASN A 613 -26.12 5.04 24.16
N ASP A 614 -27.02 5.00 25.16
CA ASP A 614 -27.62 6.17 25.78
C ASP A 614 -27.93 5.93 27.24
N ASN A 615 -28.49 6.93 27.95
CA ASN A 615 -28.86 6.88 29.34
C ASN A 615 -30.34 6.51 29.56
N HIS A 616 -31.02 5.96 28.55
CA HIS A 616 -32.44 5.63 28.63
C HIS A 616 -32.78 4.70 29.82
N TRP A 617 -31.92 3.70 30.09
CA TRP A 617 -32.09 2.76 31.18
C TRP A 617 -32.03 3.40 32.57
N GLN A 618 -31.34 4.55 32.73
CA GLN A 618 -31.33 5.30 34.00
C GLN A 618 -32.68 5.94 34.27
N THR A 619 -33.37 6.41 33.24
CA THR A 619 -34.67 7.08 33.39
C THR A 619 -35.77 6.12 33.82
N LEU A 620 -35.64 4.81 33.55
CA LEU A 620 -36.55 3.77 33.95
C LEU A 620 -36.40 3.34 35.44
N ARG A 621 -35.37 3.82 36.12
CA ARG A 621 -35.00 3.48 37.50
C ARG A 621 -36.16 3.63 38.51
N ASN A 622 -37.10 4.52 38.28
CA ASN A 622 -38.20 4.83 39.20
C ASN A 622 -39.49 4.00 38.94
N LYS A 623 -39.51 3.12 37.95
CA LYS A 623 -40.72 2.39 37.55
C LYS A 623 -40.67 0.86 37.71
N SER A 624 -39.60 0.26 38.22
CA SER A 624 -39.43 -1.17 38.05
C SER A 624 -39.76 -2.03 39.29
N THR A 625 -40.86 -2.70 39.20
CA THR A 625 -41.10 -4.06 39.70
C THR A 625 -40.98 -5.10 38.56
N THR A 626 -40.14 -4.85 37.54
CA THR A 626 -39.99 -5.71 36.36
C THR A 626 -39.01 -6.86 36.65
N PRO A 627 -39.29 -8.09 36.15
CA PRO A 627 -38.37 -9.21 36.27
C PRO A 627 -37.08 -8.90 35.48
N THR A 628 -35.94 -9.31 36.03
CA THR A 628 -34.62 -9.15 35.41
C THR A 628 -34.56 -9.99 34.14
N LEU A 629 -34.24 -9.35 33.03
CA LEU A 629 -34.13 -10.00 31.73
C LEU A 629 -32.75 -10.64 31.58
N TYR A 630 -32.69 -11.91 31.22
CA TYR A 630 -31.43 -12.56 30.86
C TYR A 630 -31.00 -12.11 29.47
N ILE A 631 -29.73 -11.68 29.33
CA ILE A 631 -29.13 -11.23 28.12
C ILE A 631 -27.78 -11.91 27.97
N ASP A 632 -27.53 -12.53 26.81
CA ASP A 632 -26.26 -13.20 26.54
C ASP A 632 -25.11 -12.21 26.45
N TYR A 633 -25.33 -11.10 25.74
CA TYR A 633 -24.30 -10.06 25.54
C TYR A 633 -24.85 -8.67 25.82
N LEU A 634 -24.17 -7.92 26.68
CA LEU A 634 -24.42 -6.52 26.95
C LEU A 634 -23.33 -5.69 26.25
N TYR A 635 -23.70 -5.00 25.17
CA TYR A 635 -22.75 -4.22 24.37
C TYR A 635 -22.78 -2.76 24.78
N LEU A 636 -21.73 -2.30 25.48
CA LEU A 636 -21.61 -0.94 26.00
C LEU A 636 -20.86 -0.04 25.01
N CYS A 637 -21.53 1.01 24.56
CA CYS A 637 -21.02 1.98 23.61
C CYS A 637 -20.89 3.37 24.24
N LYS A 638 -20.26 4.30 23.53
CA LYS A 638 -20.23 5.72 23.89
C LYS A 638 -21.66 6.27 24.01
N GLY A 639 -21.90 7.09 25.05
CA GLY A 639 -23.21 7.72 25.31
C GLY A 639 -23.86 7.23 26.60
N TYR A 640 -23.42 6.10 27.14
CA TYR A 640 -23.84 5.65 28.46
C TYR A 640 -22.89 6.21 29.54
N ASP A 641 -23.44 7.01 30.46
CA ASP A 641 -22.69 7.67 31.53
C ASP A 641 -22.96 7.09 32.93
N GLY A 642 -23.84 6.10 33.03
CA GLY A 642 -24.22 5.42 34.29
C GLY A 642 -23.18 4.43 34.80
N ARG A 643 -23.53 3.76 35.91
CA ARG A 643 -22.78 2.66 36.48
C ARG A 643 -23.37 1.30 36.06
N LEU A 644 -22.52 0.28 35.99
CA LEU A 644 -22.97 -1.09 35.69
C LEU A 644 -24.02 -1.59 36.70
N LYS A 645 -23.91 -1.22 37.96
CA LYS A 645 -24.90 -1.54 39.01
C LYS A 645 -26.34 -1.13 38.66
N GLU A 646 -26.53 -0.12 37.83
CA GLU A 646 -27.84 0.33 37.39
C GLU A 646 -28.39 -0.60 36.31
N LEU A 647 -27.55 -1.06 35.40
CA LEU A 647 -27.90 -1.98 34.32
C LEU A 647 -28.15 -3.41 34.86
N THR A 648 -27.40 -3.87 35.86
CA THR A 648 -27.58 -5.19 36.45
C THR A 648 -28.89 -5.34 37.23
N LYS A 649 -29.60 -4.26 37.51
CA LYS A 649 -30.97 -4.31 38.02
C LYS A 649 -32.01 -4.75 37.00
N PHE A 650 -31.74 -4.46 35.72
CA PHE A 650 -32.64 -4.80 34.62
C PHE A 650 -32.18 -6.03 33.85
N PHE A 651 -30.86 -6.26 33.81
CA PHE A 651 -30.23 -7.29 33.00
C PHE A 651 -29.35 -8.21 33.82
N LEU A 652 -29.42 -9.49 33.51
CA LEU A 652 -28.44 -10.52 33.89
C LEU A 652 -27.56 -10.81 32.66
N PRO A 653 -26.43 -10.12 32.51
CA PRO A 653 -25.57 -10.30 31.32
C PRO A 653 -24.70 -11.57 31.49
N GLY A 654 -24.66 -12.41 30.47
CA GLY A 654 -23.70 -13.51 30.36
C GLY A 654 -22.29 -13.03 30.13
N CYS A 655 -22.14 -12.01 29.30
CA CYS A 655 -20.87 -11.33 29.03
C CYS A 655 -21.10 -9.87 28.67
N ILE A 656 -20.21 -8.98 29.12
CA ILE A 656 -20.21 -7.54 28.80
C ILE A 656 -19.15 -7.26 27.76
N ILE A 657 -19.50 -6.54 26.68
CA ILE A 657 -18.58 -6.17 25.61
C ILE A 657 -18.42 -4.66 25.62
N PHE A 658 -17.18 -4.19 25.79
CA PHE A 658 -16.84 -2.77 25.75
C PHE A 658 -16.43 -2.38 24.34
N ASP A 659 -17.18 -1.43 23.75
CA ASP A 659 -16.88 -0.92 22.42
C ASP A 659 -15.63 -0.02 22.40
N ALA A 660 -14.98 0.07 21.24
CA ALA A 660 -13.84 0.94 21.01
C ALA A 660 -14.16 2.45 21.08
N SER A 661 -15.43 2.82 21.06
CA SER A 661 -15.89 4.22 21.19
C SER A 661 -15.81 4.74 22.63
N LEU A 662 -15.73 3.84 23.63
CA LEU A 662 -15.58 4.22 25.04
C LEU A 662 -14.24 4.90 25.30
N SER A 663 -14.26 5.95 26.14
CA SER A 663 -13.02 6.57 26.60
C SER A 663 -12.24 5.62 27.51
N GLU A 664 -10.92 5.77 27.56
CA GLU A 664 -10.03 4.96 28.39
C GLU A 664 -10.45 4.98 29.86
N TYR A 665 -10.72 6.17 30.39
CA TYR A 665 -11.21 6.35 31.76
C TYR A 665 -12.50 5.58 32.05
N ARG A 666 -13.51 5.69 31.17
CA ARG A 666 -14.80 4.97 31.34
C ARG A 666 -14.62 3.47 31.26
N ARG A 667 -13.84 3.02 30.32
CA ARG A 667 -13.55 1.58 30.17
C ARG A 667 -12.92 1.01 31.44
N ASP A 668 -11.95 1.72 32.02
CA ASP A 668 -11.26 1.24 33.21
C ASP A 668 -12.19 1.23 34.44
N CYS A 669 -13.05 2.25 34.59
CA CYS A 669 -14.11 2.23 35.62
C CYS A 669 -15.05 1.01 35.46
N PHE A 670 -15.52 0.73 34.25
CA PHE A 670 -16.38 -0.41 34.00
C PHE A 670 -15.68 -1.76 34.23
N LYS A 671 -14.39 -1.85 33.95
CA LYS A 671 -13.60 -3.05 34.25
C LYS A 671 -13.50 -3.32 35.75
N GLU A 672 -13.30 -2.27 36.56
CA GLU A 672 -13.27 -2.38 38.01
C GLU A 672 -14.61 -2.82 38.54
N GLU A 673 -15.72 -2.22 38.10
CA GLU A 673 -17.08 -2.64 38.44
C GLU A 673 -17.35 -4.10 38.01
N CYS A 674 -16.92 -4.54 36.83
CA CYS A 674 -17.07 -5.94 36.41
C CYS A 674 -16.32 -6.91 37.32
N LYS A 675 -15.11 -6.57 37.75
CA LYS A 675 -14.32 -7.38 38.67
C LYS A 675 -15.00 -7.46 40.03
N GLU A 676 -15.55 -6.35 40.54
CA GLU A 676 -16.29 -6.30 41.80
C GLU A 676 -17.54 -7.20 41.82
N TYR A 677 -18.27 -7.21 40.68
CA TYR A 677 -19.49 -8.03 40.54
C TYR A 677 -19.25 -9.44 39.98
N GLY A 678 -18.01 -9.84 39.67
CA GLY A 678 -17.69 -11.14 39.12
C GLY A 678 -18.23 -11.36 37.70
N LEU A 679 -18.47 -10.28 36.94
CA LEU A 679 -19.02 -10.32 35.58
C LEU A 679 -17.92 -10.54 34.53
N ARG A 680 -18.21 -11.42 33.57
CA ARG A 680 -17.31 -11.59 32.43
C ARG A 680 -17.38 -10.37 31.51
N PHE A 681 -16.20 -9.90 31.04
CA PHE A 681 -16.15 -8.79 30.13
C PHE A 681 -15.06 -8.98 29.06
N ILE A 682 -15.22 -8.31 27.93
CA ILE A 682 -14.28 -8.28 26.81
C ILE A 682 -14.15 -6.81 26.36
N SER A 683 -12.93 -6.35 26.16
CA SER A 683 -12.65 -5.00 25.69
C SER A 683 -12.15 -5.05 24.24
N LEU A 684 -12.96 -4.57 23.28
CA LEU A 684 -12.59 -4.58 21.87
C LEU A 684 -11.34 -3.74 21.57
N SER A 685 -11.11 -2.67 22.33
CA SER A 685 -9.90 -1.85 22.15
C SER A 685 -8.60 -2.56 22.54
N GLU A 686 -8.65 -3.58 23.37
CA GLU A 686 -7.49 -4.35 23.85
C GLU A 686 -7.35 -5.70 23.16
N GLU A 687 -8.44 -6.44 23.07
CA GLU A 687 -8.47 -7.79 22.51
C GLU A 687 -8.65 -7.78 20.99
N GLY A 688 -9.24 -6.71 20.44
CA GLY A 688 -9.60 -6.62 19.03
C GLY A 688 -11.02 -7.07 18.75
N SER A 689 -11.31 -7.43 17.51
CA SER A 689 -12.61 -7.98 17.12
C SER A 689 -12.82 -9.35 17.74
N VAL A 690 -14.05 -9.61 18.18
CA VAL A 690 -14.42 -10.88 18.80
C VAL A 690 -15.57 -11.52 18.03
N ARG A 691 -15.55 -12.85 17.93
CA ARG A 691 -16.60 -13.65 17.30
C ARG A 691 -17.07 -14.74 18.25
N PHE A 692 -18.37 -14.87 18.35
CA PHE A 692 -19.04 -15.94 19.07
C PHE A 692 -19.76 -16.85 18.09
N LEU A 693 -19.52 -18.13 18.17
CA LEU A 693 -20.23 -19.15 17.39
C LEU A 693 -21.50 -19.54 18.13
N LEU A 694 -22.61 -19.69 17.41
CA LEU A 694 -23.92 -20.06 17.91
C LEU A 694 -24.31 -21.47 17.50
#